data_fb51ae5fb7853ee5b671623f87ac9406
#
_entry.id   fb51ae5fb7853ee5b671623f87ac9406
#
_cell.length_a   1.000
_cell.length_b   1.000
_cell.length_c   1.000
_cell.angle_alpha   90.00
_cell.angle_beta   90.00
_cell.angle_gamma   90.00
#
_symmetry.space_group_name_H-M   'P 1'
#
loop_
_entity.id
_entity.type
_entity.pdbx_description
1 polymer ?
#
loop_
_entity_poly.entity_id
_entity_poly.type
_entity_poly.pdbx_seq_one_letter_code
_entity_poly.pdbx_strand_id
1 'polypeptide(L)'
;MFVLFEEAGKYLGGRVISEAEASAQVELDTGKRVKAKSAHIVLRFDKPSPAELIAQARELVAAMDLDLAWEFAPEGEFSFADLAAEYFQASPTLVQQAAALFALFDAPHYFRRAGKGRFKKAPAEIVQQALAAIEKKKQVLAQIAEWAAQLVAGDCPAPVRDQLYKILFRPDKNAPEYKAVVEASRTAQRAPLELLERAGAIDSPYQFHWRRFLFENFPKGTGFPALAAPAIADDLPLAEGVAAFSIDDSQTTEIDDALSVQGLGSGTVTVGVHIAAPGLALVPGGAVDQVARSRMSTVYMPGHKITMLPDEVVQTYTLLAGGERPAVSLYARFDEATLELQGTETKLERVPIVANLRHDVLDGVITQAWLEDVDVASPGTPEDVAALRGPLSFLFRLAKQLKAQREVARGKPENFNRPDYNFRLAGDGGEPVGDEPVAITTRQRGAPLDLIVAEAMILANSSWGAWLGELGVPGLYRSQASLAPGIKVRMGTRSLPHAGLGVKSYAWSTSPLRRYTDLVNQWQIIAAARHGRTAALVAPFKPKDADLFSILSGFDAAYATYNAYQGGMERFWTLKYLQQQGITELDVSVIKDLPNGALVRAEALPLVFPVAGQQPRGARLRVKLGEIDEIALDVHGTVLERLDVPDTDAAEGPADDAGEEEDVVAGPIAIAVDLDDAEPPAAAPAPAGTPA
;
A
#
# COMPACT_ATOMS: atom_id res chain seq x y z
N MET A 1 -49.13 31.42 43.14
CA MET A 1 -48.67 31.99 41.86
C MET A 1 -47.61 31.06 41.26
N PHE A 2 -47.73 30.71 40.01
CA PHE A 2 -46.78 29.91 39.25
C PHE A 2 -46.09 30.82 38.20
N VAL A 3 -44.94 30.36 37.73
CA VAL A 3 -44.20 31.01 36.66
C VAL A 3 -43.68 29.99 35.65
N LEU A 4 -43.65 30.43 34.35
CA LEU A 4 -42.88 29.81 33.30
C LEU A 4 -41.67 30.69 33.04
N PHE A 5 -40.48 30.12 33.07
CA PHE A 5 -39.20 30.86 32.89
C PHE A 5 -38.21 30.06 32.08
N GLU A 6 -37.27 30.77 31.47
CA GLU A 6 -36.17 30.21 30.67
C GLU A 6 -34.92 29.99 31.51
N GLU A 7 -34.39 28.77 31.52
CA GLU A 7 -33.10 28.41 32.13
C GLU A 7 -32.31 27.46 31.27
N ALA A 8 -31.06 27.76 31.02
CA ALA A 8 -30.13 26.94 30.19
C ALA A 8 -30.75 26.50 28.86
N GLY A 9 -31.48 27.35 28.17
CA GLY A 9 -32.11 27.06 26.89
C GLY A 9 -33.32 26.13 26.95
N LYS A 10 -33.97 26.00 28.13
CA LYS A 10 -35.22 25.26 28.30
C LYS A 10 -36.24 26.10 29.05
N TYR A 11 -37.51 25.90 28.77
CA TYR A 11 -38.57 26.51 29.54
C TYR A 11 -38.98 25.58 30.66
N LEU A 12 -38.93 26.09 31.90
CA LEU A 12 -39.30 25.38 33.15
C LEU A 12 -40.46 26.10 33.79
N GLY A 13 -41.33 25.32 34.38
CA GLY A 13 -42.45 25.84 35.19
C GLY A 13 -42.28 25.47 36.66
N GLY A 14 -42.76 26.36 37.57
CA GLY A 14 -42.71 26.07 38.98
C GLY A 14 -43.46 27.11 39.83
N ARG A 15 -43.56 26.79 41.14
CA ARG A 15 -44.23 27.65 42.14
C ARG A 15 -43.26 28.67 42.70
N VAL A 16 -43.65 29.93 42.71
CA VAL A 16 -42.85 31.02 43.33
C VAL A 16 -42.90 30.85 44.85
N ILE A 17 -41.74 30.69 45.47
CA ILE A 17 -41.59 30.63 46.95
C ILE A 17 -41.35 31.99 47.53
N SER A 18 -40.46 32.75 46.91
CA SER A 18 -40.15 34.13 47.28
C SER A 18 -39.71 34.92 46.05
N GLU A 19 -39.97 36.20 46.06
CA GLU A 19 -39.63 37.10 44.94
C GLU A 19 -38.89 38.32 45.46
N ALA A 20 -37.88 38.74 44.74
CA ALA A 20 -37.12 39.95 44.90
C ALA A 20 -37.10 40.70 43.55
N GLU A 21 -36.72 41.97 43.54
CA GLU A 21 -36.76 42.82 42.35
C GLU A 21 -36.03 42.21 41.11
N ALA A 22 -34.90 41.53 41.35
CA ALA A 22 -34.09 40.98 40.28
C ALA A 22 -34.25 39.48 40.02
N SER A 23 -34.92 38.72 40.94
CA SER A 23 -35.05 37.27 40.83
C SER A 23 -36.13 36.68 41.70
N ALA A 24 -36.70 35.55 41.34
CA ALA A 24 -37.62 34.73 42.13
C ALA A 24 -36.99 33.40 42.48
N GLN A 25 -37.26 32.90 43.72
CA GLN A 25 -37.03 31.48 44.06
C GLN A 25 -38.22 30.66 43.61
N VAL A 26 -37.99 29.72 42.75
CA VAL A 26 -39.03 28.89 42.17
C VAL A 26 -38.78 27.43 42.55
N GLU A 27 -39.81 26.77 43.05
CA GLU A 27 -39.81 25.33 43.31
C GLU A 27 -40.42 24.61 42.12
N LEU A 28 -39.63 23.72 41.49
CA LEU A 28 -40.08 22.90 40.38
C LEU A 28 -40.93 21.74 40.89
N ASP A 29 -41.69 21.08 40.02
CA ASP A 29 -42.50 19.89 40.36
C ASP A 29 -41.66 18.74 40.93
N THR A 30 -40.36 18.70 40.63
CA THR A 30 -39.39 17.75 41.21
C THR A 30 -38.99 18.06 42.65
N GLY A 31 -39.50 19.16 43.25
CA GLY A 31 -39.09 19.67 44.56
C GLY A 31 -37.76 20.46 44.55
N LYS A 32 -37.07 20.53 43.41
CA LYS A 32 -35.83 21.31 43.28
C LYS A 32 -36.13 22.81 43.29
N ARG A 33 -35.36 23.55 44.08
CA ARG A 33 -35.43 25.03 44.11
C ARG A 33 -34.42 25.64 43.19
N VAL A 34 -34.86 26.54 42.32
CA VAL A 34 -34.08 27.21 41.31
C VAL A 34 -34.26 28.75 41.46
N LYS A 35 -33.18 29.49 41.28
CA LYS A 35 -33.23 30.96 41.27
C LYS A 35 -33.46 31.46 39.86
N ALA A 36 -34.68 31.80 39.48
CA ALA A 36 -35.00 32.38 38.17
C ALA A 36 -34.79 33.92 38.22
N LYS A 37 -34.04 34.45 37.24
CA LYS A 37 -33.93 35.90 37.08
C LYS A 37 -35.28 36.46 36.62
N SER A 38 -35.71 37.59 37.18
CA SER A 38 -37.01 38.22 36.84
C SER A 38 -37.13 38.44 35.32
N ALA A 39 -36.03 38.81 34.66
CA ALA A 39 -35.97 38.98 33.20
C ALA A 39 -36.10 37.68 32.37
N HIS A 40 -36.04 36.52 32.98
CA HIS A 40 -36.22 35.23 32.32
C HIS A 40 -37.61 34.63 32.53
N ILE A 41 -38.44 35.24 33.42
CA ILE A 41 -39.81 34.83 33.63
C ILE A 41 -40.64 35.36 32.46
N VAL A 42 -41.29 34.46 31.73
CA VAL A 42 -42.04 34.77 30.51
C VAL A 42 -43.55 34.78 30.74
N LEU A 43 -44.07 33.93 31.66
CA LEU A 43 -45.46 33.92 32.02
C LEU A 43 -45.64 33.76 33.55
N ARG A 44 -46.70 34.44 34.08
CA ARG A 44 -47.13 34.32 35.48
C ARG A 44 -48.59 33.92 35.51
N PHE A 45 -48.96 32.98 36.37
CA PHE A 45 -50.31 32.42 36.41
C PHE A 45 -50.61 31.76 37.74
N ASP A 46 -51.87 31.51 37.99
CA ASP A 46 -52.33 30.79 39.20
C ASP A 46 -52.91 29.42 38.90
N LYS A 47 -53.44 29.21 37.71
CA LYS A 47 -53.99 27.96 37.19
C LYS A 47 -53.78 27.85 35.69
N PRO A 48 -53.59 26.68 35.12
CA PRO A 48 -53.43 25.32 35.75
C PRO A 48 -52.08 25.18 36.47
N SER A 49 -51.71 23.98 36.93
CA SER A 49 -50.37 23.71 37.43
C SER A 49 -49.32 23.84 36.30
N PRO A 50 -48.05 24.10 36.61
CA PRO A 50 -47.01 24.25 35.57
C PRO A 50 -46.89 23.02 34.67
N ALA A 51 -46.98 21.82 35.21
CA ALA A 51 -46.92 20.58 34.42
C ALA A 51 -48.11 20.44 33.46
N GLU A 52 -49.33 20.77 33.95
CA GLU A 52 -50.52 20.74 33.10
C GLU A 52 -50.46 21.82 31.98
N LEU A 53 -49.99 23.03 32.31
CA LEU A 53 -49.83 24.08 31.31
C LEU A 53 -48.86 23.66 30.20
N ILE A 54 -47.69 23.10 30.59
CA ILE A 54 -46.70 22.66 29.65
C ILE A 54 -47.24 21.50 28.77
N ALA A 55 -47.93 20.54 29.38
CA ALA A 55 -48.50 19.41 28.63
C ALA A 55 -49.57 19.87 27.63
N GLN A 56 -50.54 20.71 28.06
CA GLN A 56 -51.57 21.23 27.16
C GLN A 56 -51.00 22.15 26.06
N ALA A 57 -49.99 22.93 26.40
CA ALA A 57 -49.30 23.78 25.41
C ALA A 57 -48.55 22.92 24.39
N ARG A 58 -47.87 21.85 24.80
CA ARG A 58 -47.15 20.95 23.89
C ARG A 58 -48.10 20.18 22.96
N GLU A 59 -49.25 19.77 23.46
CA GLU A 59 -50.30 19.18 22.63
C GLU A 59 -50.81 20.16 21.57
N LEU A 60 -51.04 21.41 21.97
CA LEU A 60 -51.48 22.46 21.06
C LEU A 60 -50.39 22.78 20.00
N VAL A 61 -49.11 22.83 20.37
CA VAL A 61 -48.00 23.04 19.44
C VAL A 61 -47.98 21.93 18.37
N ALA A 62 -48.22 20.68 18.74
CA ALA A 62 -48.26 19.55 17.80
C ALA A 62 -49.39 19.71 16.73
N ALA A 63 -50.42 20.45 17.06
CA ALA A 63 -51.53 20.78 16.15
C ALA A 63 -51.39 22.09 15.40
N MET A 64 -50.33 22.90 15.71
CA MET A 64 -50.10 24.19 15.01
C MET A 64 -49.49 23.95 13.63
N ASP A 65 -50.01 24.69 12.64
CA ASP A 65 -49.41 24.84 11.34
C ASP A 65 -48.33 25.96 11.40
N LEU A 66 -47.07 25.59 11.28
CA LEU A 66 -45.94 26.51 11.38
C LEU A 66 -45.84 27.45 10.18
N ASP A 67 -46.26 27.04 8.99
CA ASP A 67 -46.28 27.89 7.80
C ASP A 67 -47.31 29.01 8.01
N LEU A 68 -48.51 28.63 8.47
CA LEU A 68 -49.56 29.57 8.80
C LEU A 68 -49.18 30.49 9.97
N ALA A 69 -48.53 29.97 11.01
CA ALA A 69 -48.04 30.76 12.13
C ALA A 69 -46.98 31.77 11.71
N TRP A 70 -46.11 31.40 10.75
CA TRP A 70 -45.12 32.30 10.17
C TRP A 70 -45.77 33.39 9.30
N GLU A 71 -46.79 33.02 8.54
CA GLU A 71 -47.53 33.98 7.71
C GLU A 71 -48.23 35.04 8.54
N PHE A 72 -48.90 34.65 9.65
CA PHE A 72 -49.59 35.56 10.57
C PHE A 72 -48.67 36.30 11.53
N ALA A 73 -47.41 35.89 11.67
CA ALA A 73 -46.49 36.56 12.57
C ALA A 73 -46.29 38.04 12.17
N PRO A 74 -46.29 38.99 13.14
CA PRO A 74 -46.09 40.39 12.86
C PRO A 74 -44.74 40.68 12.19
N GLU A 75 -44.68 41.72 11.35
CA GLU A 75 -43.42 42.21 10.79
C GLU A 75 -42.58 42.90 11.91
N GLY A 76 -41.28 42.72 11.88
CA GLY A 76 -40.37 43.29 12.87
C GLY A 76 -40.15 42.39 14.10
N GLU A 77 -39.98 43.02 15.27
CA GLU A 77 -39.82 42.30 16.54
C GLU A 77 -41.15 42.14 17.25
N PHE A 78 -41.53 40.94 17.58
CA PHE A 78 -42.76 40.59 18.25
C PHE A 78 -42.53 39.66 19.44
N SER A 79 -43.51 39.59 20.33
CA SER A 79 -43.53 38.64 21.45
C SER A 79 -44.36 37.40 21.12
N PHE A 80 -44.22 36.35 21.91
CA PHE A 80 -45.07 35.15 21.80
C PHE A 80 -46.57 35.49 22.01
N ALA A 81 -46.87 36.50 22.80
CA ALA A 81 -48.26 36.93 23.03
C ALA A 81 -48.84 37.61 21.77
N ASP A 82 -48.02 38.37 21.05
CA ASP A 82 -48.43 38.98 19.77
C ASP A 82 -48.74 37.91 18.74
N LEU A 83 -47.87 36.89 18.60
CA LEU A 83 -48.17 35.76 17.71
C LEU A 83 -49.42 34.99 18.15
N ALA A 84 -49.59 34.76 19.43
CA ALA A 84 -50.76 34.03 19.95
C ALA A 84 -52.06 34.79 19.60
N ALA A 85 -52.03 36.14 19.70
CA ALA A 85 -53.17 36.98 19.37
C ALA A 85 -53.53 36.91 17.87
N GLU A 86 -52.53 36.93 16.99
CA GLU A 86 -52.75 36.82 15.54
C GLU A 86 -53.13 35.41 15.05
N TYR A 87 -52.54 34.37 15.64
CA TYR A 87 -52.74 33.02 15.19
C TYR A 87 -54.02 32.38 15.76
N PHE A 88 -54.32 32.57 17.04
CA PHE A 88 -55.51 31.94 17.71
C PHE A 88 -56.70 32.86 17.78
N GLN A 89 -56.58 33.97 18.56
CA GLN A 89 -57.66 34.95 18.80
C GLN A 89 -57.13 36.18 19.53
N ALA A 90 -57.80 37.32 19.39
CA ALA A 90 -57.39 38.60 19.95
C ALA A 90 -57.11 38.60 21.47
N SER A 91 -57.67 37.66 22.20
CA SER A 91 -57.41 37.48 23.65
C SER A 91 -57.01 36.01 23.89
N PRO A 92 -55.75 35.61 23.62
CA PRO A 92 -55.30 34.25 23.68
C PRO A 92 -55.32 33.75 25.15
N THR A 93 -55.73 32.52 25.35
CA THR A 93 -55.65 31.83 26.64
C THR A 93 -54.20 31.62 27.07
N LEU A 94 -53.98 31.36 28.33
CA LEU A 94 -52.63 31.04 28.86
C LEU A 94 -51.96 29.87 28.13
N VAL A 95 -52.75 28.81 27.82
CA VAL A 95 -52.27 27.66 27.06
C VAL A 95 -51.85 28.05 25.63
N GLN A 96 -52.65 28.90 24.97
CA GLN A 96 -52.31 29.42 23.62
C GLN A 96 -51.08 30.29 23.63
N GLN A 97 -50.88 31.12 24.65
CA GLN A 97 -49.64 31.91 24.79
C GLN A 97 -48.42 31.04 25.03
N ALA A 98 -48.55 30.01 25.89
CA ALA A 98 -47.47 29.08 26.11
C ALA A 98 -47.18 28.21 24.87
N ALA A 99 -48.20 27.84 24.11
CA ALA A 99 -48.03 27.11 22.85
C ALA A 99 -47.31 27.99 21.80
N ALA A 100 -47.70 29.23 21.63
CA ALA A 100 -46.97 30.18 20.72
C ALA A 100 -45.50 30.35 21.13
N LEU A 101 -45.23 30.47 22.44
CA LEU A 101 -43.85 30.53 22.94
C LEU A 101 -43.04 29.30 22.58
N PHE A 102 -43.60 28.10 22.77
CA PHE A 102 -42.91 26.83 22.43
C PHE A 102 -42.75 26.67 20.94
N ALA A 103 -43.75 27.00 20.12
CA ALA A 103 -43.66 26.99 18.66
C ALA A 103 -42.54 27.90 18.14
N LEU A 104 -42.46 29.13 18.63
CA LEU A 104 -41.42 30.10 18.31
C LEU A 104 -40.01 29.57 18.69
N PHE A 105 -39.92 28.90 19.82
CA PHE A 105 -38.66 28.39 20.33
C PHE A 105 -38.17 27.15 19.58
N ASP A 106 -39.07 26.24 19.28
CA ASP A 106 -38.76 24.93 18.67
C ASP A 106 -38.60 25.02 17.15
N ALA A 107 -39.00 26.13 16.53
CA ALA A 107 -38.89 26.39 15.09
C ALA A 107 -37.94 27.54 14.72
N PRO A 108 -36.62 27.43 15.02
CA PRO A 108 -35.65 28.52 14.79
C PRO A 108 -35.45 28.81 13.31
N HIS A 109 -35.87 27.95 12.40
CA HIS A 109 -35.85 28.13 10.96
C HIS A 109 -37.00 29.06 10.47
N TYR A 110 -38.11 29.11 11.20
CA TYR A 110 -39.21 30.06 10.95
C TYR A 110 -39.02 31.38 11.73
N PHE A 111 -38.51 31.27 12.97
CA PHE A 111 -38.47 32.40 13.89
C PHE A 111 -37.12 32.58 14.55
N ARG A 112 -36.50 33.74 14.35
CA ARG A 112 -35.19 34.05 14.94
C ARG A 112 -35.38 34.78 16.27
N ARG A 113 -34.63 34.41 17.29
CA ARG A 113 -34.62 35.13 18.58
C ARG A 113 -34.03 36.52 18.39
N ALA A 114 -34.74 37.56 18.80
CA ALA A 114 -34.33 38.95 18.73
C ALA A 114 -33.97 39.53 20.10
N GLY A 115 -34.23 38.78 21.18
CA GLY A 115 -34.00 39.17 22.58
C GLY A 115 -34.78 38.29 23.54
N LYS A 116 -34.89 38.73 24.79
CA LYS A 116 -35.61 37.96 25.84
C LYS A 116 -37.13 37.97 25.56
N GLY A 117 -37.64 36.80 25.15
CA GLY A 117 -39.04 36.64 24.81
C GLY A 117 -39.50 37.36 23.55
N ARG A 118 -38.56 37.91 22.75
CA ARG A 118 -38.84 38.52 21.48
C ARG A 118 -38.27 37.74 20.32
N PHE A 119 -38.98 37.78 19.21
CA PHE A 119 -38.70 37.00 18.00
C PHE A 119 -38.86 37.90 16.76
N LYS A 120 -38.25 37.45 15.67
CA LYS A 120 -38.45 38.01 14.32
C LYS A 120 -38.74 36.86 13.37
N LYS A 121 -39.68 37.05 12.44
CA LYS A 121 -39.86 36.03 11.40
C LYS A 121 -38.64 36.00 10.46
N ALA A 122 -38.24 34.78 10.06
CA ALA A 122 -37.17 34.63 9.10
C ALA A 122 -37.68 35.03 7.69
N PRO A 123 -36.83 35.57 6.81
CA PRO A 123 -37.19 35.81 5.42
C PRO A 123 -37.66 34.53 4.73
N ALA A 124 -38.65 34.65 3.84
CA ALA A 124 -39.25 33.50 3.14
C ALA A 124 -38.21 32.61 2.45
N GLU A 125 -37.20 33.19 1.81
CA GLU A 125 -36.12 32.44 1.16
C GLU A 125 -35.33 31.60 2.16
N ILE A 126 -35.08 32.08 3.37
CA ILE A 126 -34.36 31.37 4.42
C ILE A 126 -35.20 30.21 4.96
N VAL A 127 -36.51 30.41 5.14
CA VAL A 127 -37.45 29.36 5.56
C VAL A 127 -37.48 28.24 4.52
N GLN A 128 -37.64 28.60 3.26
CA GLN A 128 -37.66 27.62 2.15
C GLN A 128 -36.35 26.85 2.06
N GLN A 129 -35.18 27.50 2.16
CA GLN A 129 -33.85 26.85 2.18
C GLN A 129 -33.72 25.89 3.37
N ALA A 130 -34.16 26.31 4.56
CA ALA A 130 -34.11 25.49 5.75
C ALA A 130 -35.00 24.25 5.66
N LEU A 131 -36.26 24.44 5.18
CA LEU A 131 -37.17 23.30 4.97
C LEU A 131 -36.66 22.34 3.92
N ALA A 132 -36.11 22.83 2.80
CA ALA A 132 -35.49 21.99 1.78
C ALA A 132 -34.28 21.23 2.34
N ALA A 133 -33.48 21.85 3.21
CA ALA A 133 -32.35 21.20 3.87
C ALA A 133 -32.81 20.11 4.87
N ILE A 134 -33.87 20.37 5.63
CA ILE A 134 -34.48 19.39 6.55
C ILE A 134 -35.03 18.18 5.77
N GLU A 135 -35.75 18.41 4.70
CA GLU A 135 -36.31 17.34 3.85
C GLU A 135 -35.19 16.54 3.18
N LYS A 136 -34.19 17.22 2.64
CA LYS A 136 -33.00 16.55 2.08
C LYS A 136 -32.29 15.68 3.14
N LYS A 137 -32.11 16.18 4.36
CA LYS A 137 -31.53 15.39 5.46
C LYS A 137 -32.36 14.16 5.76
N LYS A 138 -33.70 14.28 5.79
CA LYS A 138 -34.62 13.16 6.01
C LYS A 138 -34.51 12.12 4.90
N GLN A 139 -34.44 12.56 3.64
CA GLN A 139 -34.27 11.67 2.49
C GLN A 139 -32.93 10.93 2.55
N VAL A 140 -31.83 11.62 2.91
CA VAL A 140 -30.53 11.00 3.08
C VAL A 140 -30.53 9.96 4.20
N LEU A 141 -31.18 10.23 5.33
CA LEU A 141 -31.29 9.26 6.42
C LEU A 141 -32.12 8.03 6.02
N ALA A 142 -33.23 8.23 5.28
CA ALA A 142 -34.03 7.13 4.75
C ALA A 142 -33.20 6.27 3.76
N GLN A 143 -32.42 6.91 2.91
CA GLN A 143 -31.53 6.22 1.97
C GLN A 143 -30.44 5.42 2.68
N ILE A 144 -29.81 5.96 3.73
CA ILE A 144 -28.85 5.23 4.56
C ILE A 144 -29.47 3.99 5.15
N ALA A 145 -30.66 4.10 5.75
CA ALA A 145 -31.37 2.97 6.34
C ALA A 145 -31.75 1.92 5.30
N GLU A 146 -32.17 2.34 4.11
CA GLU A 146 -32.49 1.44 2.99
C GLU A 146 -31.26 0.66 2.53
N TRP A 147 -30.13 1.35 2.27
CA TRP A 147 -28.87 0.69 1.89
C TRP A 147 -28.34 -0.22 2.98
N ALA A 148 -28.44 0.18 4.25
CA ALA A 148 -28.05 -0.68 5.37
C ALA A 148 -28.90 -1.97 5.41
N ALA A 149 -30.21 -1.87 5.20
CA ALA A 149 -31.09 -3.04 5.14
C ALA A 149 -30.75 -3.96 3.97
N GLN A 150 -30.43 -3.42 2.78
CA GLN A 150 -30.00 -4.20 1.62
C GLN A 150 -28.70 -4.96 1.92
N LEU A 151 -27.69 -4.29 2.49
CA LEU A 151 -26.42 -4.91 2.89
C LEU A 151 -26.62 -6.05 3.90
N VAL A 152 -27.47 -5.88 4.91
CA VAL A 152 -27.82 -6.93 5.87
C VAL A 152 -28.52 -8.11 5.20
N ALA A 153 -29.35 -7.83 4.19
CA ALA A 153 -30.03 -8.87 3.42
C ALA A 153 -29.12 -9.63 2.44
N GLY A 154 -27.87 -9.17 2.25
CA GLY A 154 -26.88 -9.80 1.36
C GLY A 154 -26.88 -9.23 -0.06
N ASP A 155 -27.39 -8.02 -0.26
CA ASP A 155 -27.36 -7.31 -1.54
C ASP A 155 -26.63 -5.98 -1.41
N CYS A 156 -25.60 -5.76 -2.26
CA CYS A 156 -24.82 -4.55 -2.21
C CYS A 156 -25.37 -3.48 -3.17
N PRO A 157 -25.87 -2.35 -2.63
CA PRO A 157 -26.31 -1.23 -3.47
C PRO A 157 -25.17 -0.71 -4.35
N ALA A 158 -25.48 -0.36 -5.60
CA ALA A 158 -24.49 0.14 -6.56
C ALA A 158 -23.68 1.34 -6.02
N PRO A 159 -24.26 2.37 -5.35
CA PRO A 159 -23.48 3.47 -4.80
C PRO A 159 -22.45 3.03 -3.74
N VAL A 160 -22.75 2.00 -2.95
CA VAL A 160 -21.80 1.44 -1.97
C VAL A 160 -20.70 0.65 -2.69
N ARG A 161 -21.06 -0.16 -3.68
CA ARG A 161 -20.13 -0.94 -4.50
C ARG A 161 -19.14 -0.04 -5.23
N ASP A 162 -19.62 1.03 -5.85
CA ASP A 162 -18.79 2.00 -6.60
C ASP A 162 -17.79 2.74 -5.72
N GLN A 163 -18.09 2.87 -4.43
CA GLN A 163 -17.23 3.54 -3.43
C GLN A 163 -16.47 2.55 -2.53
N LEU A 164 -16.48 1.25 -2.83
CA LEU A 164 -15.95 0.18 -1.96
C LEU A 164 -14.58 0.49 -1.38
N TYR A 165 -13.60 0.77 -2.22
CA TYR A 165 -12.22 1.01 -1.78
C TYR A 165 -12.06 2.32 -1.01
N LYS A 166 -12.85 3.34 -1.36
CA LYS A 166 -12.88 4.60 -0.61
C LYS A 166 -13.48 4.38 0.78
N ILE A 167 -14.59 3.64 0.88
CA ILE A 167 -15.23 3.31 2.16
C ILE A 167 -14.26 2.52 3.05
N LEU A 168 -13.57 1.51 2.50
CA LEU A 168 -12.70 0.63 3.28
C LEU A 168 -11.37 1.29 3.69
N PHE A 169 -10.75 2.10 2.83
CA PHE A 169 -9.35 2.52 3.01
C PHE A 169 -9.11 4.03 3.16
N ARG A 170 -10.01 4.88 2.65
CA ARG A 170 -9.94 6.35 2.78
C ARG A 170 -11.33 6.96 2.92
N PRO A 171 -12.09 6.60 3.98
CA PRO A 171 -13.49 6.98 4.08
C PRO A 171 -13.71 8.48 4.29
N ASP A 172 -14.76 8.98 3.64
CA ASP A 172 -15.46 10.17 4.11
C ASP A 172 -16.54 9.72 5.10
N LYS A 173 -16.28 9.93 6.39
CA LYS A 173 -17.19 9.53 7.48
C LYS A 173 -18.57 10.20 7.43
N ASN A 174 -18.71 11.28 6.65
CA ASN A 174 -19.98 11.97 6.44
C ASN A 174 -20.77 11.41 5.26
N ALA A 175 -20.15 10.64 4.37
CA ALA A 175 -20.80 10.09 3.20
C ALA A 175 -21.92 9.10 3.58
N PRO A 176 -23.07 9.15 2.90
CA PRO A 176 -24.19 8.25 3.16
C PRO A 176 -23.81 6.78 3.00
N GLU A 177 -22.99 6.45 2.01
CA GLU A 177 -22.50 5.09 1.71
C GLU A 177 -21.68 4.52 2.89
N TYR A 178 -20.79 5.33 3.47
CA TYR A 178 -20.03 4.95 4.66
C TYR A 178 -20.96 4.69 5.86
N LYS A 179 -21.89 5.60 6.12
CA LYS A 179 -22.85 5.46 7.23
C LYS A 179 -23.72 4.23 7.07
N ALA A 180 -24.14 3.90 5.86
CA ALA A 180 -24.90 2.69 5.58
C ALA A 180 -24.11 1.41 5.91
N VAL A 181 -22.82 1.36 5.56
CA VAL A 181 -21.95 0.23 5.90
C VAL A 181 -21.76 0.10 7.41
N VAL A 182 -21.54 1.21 8.14
CA VAL A 182 -21.39 1.20 9.60
C VAL A 182 -22.67 0.73 10.27
N GLU A 183 -23.84 1.24 9.85
CA GLU A 183 -25.14 0.86 10.38
C GLU A 183 -25.44 -0.62 10.12
N ALA A 184 -25.18 -1.10 8.90
CA ALA A 184 -25.37 -2.49 8.52
C ALA A 184 -24.45 -3.44 9.31
N SER A 185 -23.17 -3.08 9.49
CA SER A 185 -22.19 -3.87 10.24
C SER A 185 -22.59 -4.03 11.71
N ARG A 186 -23.10 -2.96 12.32
CA ARG A 186 -23.63 -3.00 13.70
C ARG A 186 -24.87 -3.86 13.78
N THR A 187 -25.81 -3.69 12.87
CA THR A 187 -27.08 -4.45 12.86
C THR A 187 -26.82 -5.94 12.65
N ALA A 188 -25.94 -6.29 11.72
CA ALA A 188 -25.57 -7.68 11.44
C ALA A 188 -24.56 -8.27 12.44
N GLN A 189 -23.94 -7.45 13.30
CA GLN A 189 -22.84 -7.83 14.20
C GLN A 189 -21.68 -8.49 13.44
N ARG A 190 -21.29 -7.93 12.28
CA ARG A 190 -20.24 -8.44 11.41
C ARG A 190 -19.19 -7.38 11.12
N ALA A 191 -17.96 -7.84 10.91
CA ALA A 191 -16.90 -6.95 10.42
C ALA A 191 -17.30 -6.35 9.06
N PRO A 192 -17.00 -5.06 8.79
CA PRO A 192 -17.40 -4.40 7.56
C PRO A 192 -16.96 -5.10 6.29
N LEU A 193 -15.74 -5.65 6.25
CA LEU A 193 -15.22 -6.39 5.11
C LEU A 193 -16.00 -7.68 4.86
N GLU A 194 -16.25 -8.47 5.91
CA GLU A 194 -17.05 -9.70 5.82
C GLU A 194 -18.50 -9.41 5.38
N LEU A 195 -19.10 -8.32 5.89
CA LEU A 195 -20.44 -7.90 5.47
C LEU A 195 -20.49 -7.58 3.98
N LEU A 196 -19.54 -6.79 3.50
CA LEU A 196 -19.47 -6.36 2.10
C LEU A 196 -19.18 -7.54 1.16
N GLU A 197 -18.31 -8.47 1.56
CA GLU A 197 -18.07 -9.71 0.82
C GLU A 197 -19.35 -10.52 0.66
N ARG A 198 -20.07 -10.77 1.76
CA ARG A 198 -21.35 -11.50 1.75
C ARG A 198 -22.46 -10.80 0.96
N ALA A 199 -22.44 -9.48 0.94
CA ALA A 199 -23.36 -8.67 0.13
C ALA A 199 -22.99 -8.65 -1.35
N GLY A 200 -21.92 -9.36 -1.78
CA GLY A 200 -21.50 -9.40 -3.17
C GLY A 200 -20.86 -8.09 -3.66
N ALA A 201 -20.27 -7.31 -2.75
CA ALA A 201 -19.53 -6.11 -3.12
C ALA A 201 -18.16 -6.43 -3.76
N ILE A 202 -17.63 -7.63 -3.51
CA ILE A 202 -16.35 -8.11 -4.00
C ILE A 202 -16.64 -9.21 -5.04
N ASP A 203 -16.36 -8.90 -6.30
CA ASP A 203 -16.62 -9.82 -7.41
C ASP A 203 -15.58 -10.96 -7.45
N SER A 204 -14.34 -10.65 -7.13
CA SER A 204 -13.21 -11.59 -7.16
C SER A 204 -12.18 -11.19 -6.10
N PRO A 205 -11.63 -12.14 -5.32
CA PRO A 205 -10.54 -11.87 -4.37
C PRO A 205 -9.30 -11.28 -5.06
N TYR A 206 -8.92 -11.78 -6.25
CA TYR A 206 -7.82 -11.21 -7.03
C TYR A 206 -8.06 -9.73 -7.35
N GLN A 207 -9.26 -9.43 -7.92
CA GLN A 207 -9.63 -8.06 -8.28
C GLN A 207 -9.70 -7.16 -7.05
N PHE A 208 -10.08 -7.69 -5.89
CA PHE A 208 -10.07 -6.93 -4.64
C PHE A 208 -8.65 -6.46 -4.28
N HIS A 209 -7.66 -7.37 -4.27
CA HIS A 209 -6.26 -7.02 -3.99
C HIS A 209 -5.68 -6.08 -5.04
N TRP A 210 -5.92 -6.36 -6.32
CA TRP A 210 -5.46 -5.55 -7.43
C TRP A 210 -5.99 -4.12 -7.39
N ARG A 211 -7.31 -3.95 -7.30
CA ARG A 211 -7.96 -2.64 -7.26
C ARG A 211 -7.62 -1.86 -5.98
N ARG A 212 -7.47 -2.55 -4.85
CA ARG A 212 -6.96 -1.94 -3.62
C ARG A 212 -5.58 -1.35 -3.84
N PHE A 213 -4.66 -2.14 -4.39
CA PHE A 213 -3.29 -1.68 -4.66
C PHE A 213 -3.27 -0.47 -5.60
N LEU A 214 -4.06 -0.51 -6.67
CA LEU A 214 -4.21 0.63 -7.59
C LEU A 214 -4.79 1.86 -6.90
N PHE A 215 -5.84 1.70 -6.12
CA PHE A 215 -6.47 2.80 -5.38
C PHE A 215 -5.50 3.49 -4.41
N GLU A 216 -4.67 2.72 -3.73
CA GLU A 216 -3.71 3.24 -2.76
C GLU A 216 -2.48 3.88 -3.42
N ASN A 217 -1.94 3.29 -4.49
CA ASN A 217 -0.63 3.63 -5.04
C ASN A 217 -0.66 4.27 -6.44
N PHE A 218 -1.70 3.99 -7.24
CA PHE A 218 -1.86 4.49 -8.60
C PHE A 218 -3.20 5.18 -8.83
N PRO A 219 -3.55 6.22 -8.05
CA PRO A 219 -4.87 6.86 -8.13
C PRO A 219 -5.14 7.56 -9.47
N LYS A 220 -4.10 7.78 -10.30
CA LYS A 220 -4.19 8.33 -11.65
C LYS A 220 -4.15 7.26 -12.74
N GLY A 221 -4.17 5.98 -12.35
CA GLY A 221 -4.00 4.83 -13.24
C GLY A 221 -2.55 4.48 -13.49
N THR A 222 -2.34 3.33 -14.15
CA THR A 222 -1.01 2.75 -14.47
C THR A 222 -0.48 3.17 -15.85
N GLY A 223 -1.32 3.79 -16.68
CA GLY A 223 -0.93 4.28 -18.00
C GLY A 223 0.13 5.39 -17.94
N PHE A 224 0.78 5.62 -19.07
CA PHE A 224 1.70 6.74 -19.25
C PHE A 224 1.00 7.89 -19.97
N PRO A 225 1.30 9.16 -19.62
CA PRO A 225 0.88 10.28 -20.46
C PRO A 225 1.52 10.16 -21.84
N ALA A 226 0.98 10.86 -22.85
CA ALA A 226 1.64 10.96 -24.15
C ALA A 226 3.00 11.61 -23.97
N LEU A 227 4.07 10.85 -24.22
CA LEU A 227 5.46 11.27 -24.06
C LEU A 227 6.15 11.24 -25.42
N ALA A 228 7.07 12.19 -25.65
CA ALA A 228 7.94 12.12 -26.82
C ALA A 228 8.91 10.93 -26.65
N ALA A 229 9.10 10.15 -27.71
CA ALA A 229 10.12 9.11 -27.72
C ALA A 229 11.50 9.72 -27.42
N PRO A 230 12.31 9.09 -26.55
CA PRO A 230 13.65 9.58 -26.28
C PRO A 230 14.50 9.46 -27.54
N ALA A 231 15.26 10.51 -27.84
CA ALA A 231 16.23 10.47 -28.94
C ALA A 231 17.39 9.53 -28.57
N ILE A 232 17.73 8.61 -29.45
CA ILE A 232 18.95 7.80 -29.31
C ILE A 232 20.14 8.75 -29.50
N ALA A 233 21.17 8.62 -28.65
CA ALA A 233 22.43 9.37 -28.85
C ALA A 233 23.16 8.78 -30.06
N ASP A 234 23.12 9.50 -31.21
CA ASP A 234 23.66 9.03 -32.48
C ASP A 234 25.20 9.02 -32.54
N ASP A 235 25.87 9.65 -31.57
CA ASP A 235 27.32 9.86 -31.53
C ASP A 235 28.10 8.88 -30.65
N LEU A 236 27.42 7.81 -30.15
CA LEU A 236 28.09 6.82 -29.32
C LEU A 236 29.02 5.92 -30.16
N PRO A 237 30.28 5.73 -29.75
CA PRO A 237 31.19 4.81 -30.43
C PRO A 237 30.68 3.39 -30.36
N LEU A 238 30.99 2.60 -31.39
CA LEU A 238 30.72 1.15 -31.35
C LEU A 238 31.80 0.45 -30.51
N ALA A 239 31.40 -0.46 -29.67
CA ALA A 239 32.30 -1.34 -28.92
C ALA A 239 32.90 -2.41 -29.85
N GLU A 240 34.01 -2.07 -30.48
CA GLU A 240 34.68 -2.94 -31.45
C GLU A 240 35.19 -4.22 -30.80
N GLY A 241 34.93 -5.38 -31.45
CA GLY A 241 35.37 -6.69 -30.99
C GLY A 241 34.67 -7.21 -29.76
N VAL A 242 33.60 -6.55 -29.29
CA VAL A 242 32.73 -7.01 -28.18
C VAL A 242 31.60 -7.85 -28.73
N ALA A 243 31.40 -9.02 -28.13
CA ALA A 243 30.25 -9.88 -28.35
C ALA A 243 29.57 -10.11 -26.98
N ALA A 244 28.61 -9.26 -26.65
CA ALA A 244 27.95 -9.30 -25.35
C ALA A 244 26.73 -10.21 -25.38
N PHE A 245 26.45 -10.85 -24.26
CA PHE A 245 25.28 -11.69 -24.04
C PHE A 245 24.66 -11.41 -22.67
N SER A 246 23.35 -11.50 -22.57
CA SER A 246 22.65 -11.40 -21.29
C SER A 246 22.30 -12.77 -20.71
N ILE A 247 22.02 -12.82 -19.43
CA ILE A 247 21.58 -14.04 -18.71
C ILE A 247 20.38 -13.63 -17.86
N ASP A 248 19.19 -14.01 -18.27
CA ASP A 248 17.92 -13.60 -17.66
C ASP A 248 16.94 -14.76 -17.54
N ASP A 249 15.81 -14.55 -16.85
CA ASP A 249 14.65 -15.44 -16.93
C ASP A 249 13.94 -15.28 -18.29
N SER A 250 13.29 -16.34 -18.77
CA SER A 250 12.59 -16.33 -20.06
C SER A 250 11.42 -15.32 -20.13
N GLN A 251 10.88 -14.90 -18.98
CA GLN A 251 9.81 -13.88 -18.91
C GLN A 251 10.35 -12.45 -18.87
N THR A 252 11.65 -12.26 -18.72
CA THR A 252 12.28 -10.93 -18.66
C THR A 252 12.18 -10.23 -20.01
N THR A 253 11.57 -9.04 -20.02
CA THR A 253 11.49 -8.15 -21.19
C THR A 253 12.32 -6.86 -21.00
N GLU A 254 12.71 -6.54 -19.77
CA GLU A 254 13.57 -5.41 -19.39
C GLU A 254 14.96 -5.97 -19.10
N ILE A 255 15.75 -6.18 -20.16
CA ILE A 255 17.12 -6.69 -20.05
C ILE A 255 18.05 -5.52 -19.74
N ASP A 256 18.42 -5.41 -18.48
CA ASP A 256 19.23 -4.32 -17.96
C ASP A 256 20.73 -4.53 -18.16
N ASP A 257 21.21 -5.78 -18.15
CA ASP A 257 22.63 -6.11 -18.15
C ASP A 257 23.03 -7.18 -19.15
N ALA A 258 24.26 -7.08 -19.64
CA ALA A 258 24.90 -8.06 -20.49
C ALA A 258 26.39 -8.14 -20.15
N LEU A 259 27.01 -9.28 -20.47
CA LEU A 259 28.41 -9.59 -20.20
C LEU A 259 29.17 -9.83 -21.47
N SER A 260 30.47 -9.50 -21.47
CA SER A 260 31.39 -9.88 -22.54
C SER A 260 32.76 -10.29 -22.00
N VAL A 261 33.48 -11.09 -22.77
CA VAL A 261 34.84 -11.56 -22.42
C VAL A 261 35.73 -11.41 -23.64
N GLN A 262 36.84 -10.72 -23.47
CA GLN A 262 37.84 -10.51 -24.52
C GLN A 262 39.22 -10.92 -24.03
N GLY A 263 40.09 -11.37 -24.93
CA GLY A 263 41.49 -11.64 -24.63
C GLY A 263 41.78 -13.02 -24.00
N LEU A 264 40.86 -13.96 -24.08
CA LEU A 264 41.13 -15.33 -23.63
C LEU A 264 42.36 -15.92 -24.33
N GLY A 265 43.25 -16.53 -23.57
CA GLY A 265 44.52 -17.11 -24.05
C GLY A 265 45.64 -16.11 -24.26
N SER A 266 45.43 -14.80 -23.95
CA SER A 266 46.46 -13.73 -24.11
C SER A 266 47.22 -13.44 -22.81
N GLY A 267 46.84 -14.04 -21.70
CA GLY A 267 47.35 -13.75 -20.34
C GLY A 267 46.65 -12.61 -19.62
N THR A 268 45.88 -11.78 -20.35
CA THR A 268 45.04 -10.74 -19.76
C THR A 268 43.68 -10.79 -20.37
N VAL A 269 42.67 -10.98 -19.52
CA VAL A 269 41.26 -11.06 -19.94
C VAL A 269 40.51 -9.80 -19.51
N THR A 270 39.75 -9.23 -20.42
CA THR A 270 38.87 -8.10 -20.15
C THR A 270 37.43 -8.59 -20.09
N VAL A 271 36.82 -8.43 -18.93
CA VAL A 271 35.39 -8.68 -18.72
C VAL A 271 34.65 -7.36 -18.87
N GLY A 272 33.67 -7.31 -19.76
CA GLY A 272 32.73 -6.21 -19.90
C GLY A 272 31.44 -6.49 -19.14
N VAL A 273 30.99 -5.53 -18.33
CA VAL A 273 29.65 -5.51 -17.75
C VAL A 273 28.93 -4.31 -18.36
N HIS A 274 27.95 -4.58 -19.18
CA HIS A 274 27.23 -3.59 -19.99
C HIS A 274 25.84 -3.38 -19.43
N ILE A 275 25.53 -2.13 -19.06
CA ILE A 275 24.21 -1.78 -18.50
C ILE A 275 23.45 -0.92 -19.49
N ALA A 276 22.20 -1.29 -19.76
CA ALA A 276 21.27 -0.51 -20.59
C ALA A 276 21.29 0.96 -20.17
N ALA A 277 21.40 1.87 -21.13
CA ALA A 277 21.72 3.25 -20.85
C ALA A 277 20.58 4.26 -21.14
N PRO A 278 19.37 4.11 -20.53
CA PRO A 278 18.31 5.10 -20.69
C PRO A 278 18.72 6.50 -20.21
N GLY A 279 19.64 6.59 -19.24
CA GLY A 279 20.16 7.86 -18.73
C GLY A 279 20.93 8.71 -19.74
N LEU A 280 21.30 8.17 -20.91
CA LEU A 280 21.91 8.94 -22.00
C LEU A 280 20.91 9.85 -22.70
N ALA A 281 19.63 9.48 -22.75
CA ALA A 281 18.57 10.23 -23.40
C ALA A 281 17.57 10.84 -22.41
N LEU A 282 17.35 10.19 -21.27
CA LEU A 282 16.46 10.72 -20.24
C LEU A 282 17.16 11.83 -19.46
N VAL A 283 16.53 12.99 -19.40
CA VAL A 283 17.06 14.15 -18.70
C VAL A 283 16.40 14.28 -17.34
N PRO A 284 17.17 14.47 -16.24
CA PRO A 284 16.61 14.76 -14.92
C PRO A 284 15.64 15.94 -14.96
N GLY A 285 14.44 15.79 -14.38
CA GLY A 285 13.36 16.76 -14.44
C GLY A 285 12.51 16.74 -15.71
N GLY A 286 12.88 15.93 -16.72
CA GLY A 286 12.10 15.76 -17.96
C GLY A 286 10.78 14.98 -17.72
N ALA A 287 9.91 14.95 -18.73
CA ALA A 287 8.59 14.36 -18.61
C ALA A 287 8.63 12.85 -18.27
N VAL A 288 9.52 12.09 -18.91
CA VAL A 288 9.72 10.66 -18.61
C VAL A 288 10.28 10.47 -17.21
N ASP A 289 11.27 11.29 -16.82
CA ASP A 289 11.86 11.25 -15.49
C ASP A 289 10.81 11.52 -14.38
N GLN A 290 9.93 12.50 -14.58
CA GLN A 290 8.87 12.79 -13.60
C GLN A 290 7.96 11.58 -13.35
N VAL A 291 7.63 10.82 -14.39
CA VAL A 291 6.84 9.59 -14.25
C VAL A 291 7.65 8.49 -13.57
N ALA A 292 8.89 8.24 -14.01
CA ALA A 292 9.78 7.27 -13.40
C ALA A 292 10.01 7.57 -11.91
N ARG A 293 10.26 8.83 -11.56
CA ARG A 293 10.39 9.31 -10.19
C ARG A 293 9.12 9.11 -9.36
N SER A 294 7.94 9.27 -9.95
CA SER A 294 6.68 9.04 -9.25
C SER A 294 6.41 7.56 -8.97
N ARG A 295 6.96 6.67 -9.81
CA ARG A 295 6.80 5.21 -9.67
C ARG A 295 7.91 4.56 -8.85
N MET A 296 9.11 5.12 -8.86
CA MET A 296 10.31 4.65 -8.16
C MET A 296 10.84 3.28 -8.62
N SER A 297 9.98 2.33 -8.95
CA SER A 297 10.36 1.00 -9.41
C SER A 297 9.26 0.39 -10.29
N THR A 298 9.62 -0.61 -11.09
CA THR A 298 8.67 -1.55 -11.67
C THR A 298 8.06 -2.39 -10.54
N VAL A 299 6.75 -2.61 -10.59
CA VAL A 299 6.04 -3.50 -9.67
C VAL A 299 5.85 -4.84 -10.37
N TYR A 300 6.35 -5.90 -9.77
CA TYR A 300 6.19 -7.27 -10.28
C TYR A 300 5.12 -8.01 -9.50
N MET A 301 4.42 -8.89 -10.19
CA MET A 301 3.48 -9.83 -9.60
C MET A 301 3.33 -11.03 -10.55
N PRO A 302 2.88 -12.20 -10.08
CA PRO A 302 2.66 -13.32 -10.98
C PRO A 302 1.72 -12.96 -12.12
N GLY A 303 2.17 -13.18 -13.36
CA GLY A 303 1.41 -12.95 -14.58
C GLY A 303 1.27 -11.49 -15.05
N HIS A 304 1.70 -10.49 -14.26
CA HIS A 304 1.57 -9.08 -14.63
C HIS A 304 2.66 -8.20 -14.02
N LYS A 305 2.87 -7.01 -14.58
CA LYS A 305 3.76 -5.99 -14.02
C LYS A 305 3.29 -4.57 -14.36
N ILE A 306 3.65 -3.61 -13.52
CA ILE A 306 3.51 -2.18 -13.79
C ILE A 306 4.92 -1.61 -13.98
N THR A 307 5.28 -1.24 -15.21
CA THR A 307 6.63 -0.78 -15.55
C THR A 307 6.92 0.62 -14.99
N MET A 308 8.17 0.87 -14.61
CA MET A 308 8.64 2.19 -14.20
C MET A 308 8.73 3.15 -15.39
N LEU A 309 9.21 2.66 -16.52
CA LEU A 309 9.39 3.40 -17.76
C LEU A 309 8.36 3.00 -18.81
N PRO A 310 8.01 3.91 -19.75
CA PRO A 310 7.15 3.56 -20.89
C PRO A 310 7.77 2.46 -21.75
N ASP A 311 6.93 1.63 -22.34
CA ASP A 311 7.38 0.51 -23.18
C ASP A 311 8.29 0.95 -24.32
N GLU A 312 8.03 2.08 -24.93
CA GLU A 312 8.88 2.63 -26.00
C GLU A 312 10.30 2.91 -25.52
N VAL A 313 10.46 3.40 -24.27
CA VAL A 313 11.77 3.62 -23.66
C VAL A 313 12.44 2.29 -23.36
N VAL A 314 11.71 1.35 -22.77
CA VAL A 314 12.22 0.01 -22.47
C VAL A 314 12.69 -0.68 -23.75
N GLN A 315 11.88 -0.71 -24.81
CA GLN A 315 12.22 -1.34 -26.09
C GLN A 315 13.44 -0.70 -26.78
N THR A 316 13.63 0.59 -26.59
CA THR A 316 14.78 1.31 -27.16
C THR A 316 16.09 0.90 -26.48
N TYR A 317 16.08 0.73 -25.16
CA TYR A 317 17.29 0.54 -24.35
C TYR A 317 17.53 -0.88 -23.86
N THR A 318 16.51 -1.73 -23.82
CA THR A 318 16.69 -3.14 -23.42
C THR A 318 17.76 -3.83 -24.26
N LEU A 319 18.64 -4.60 -23.60
CA LEU A 319 19.79 -5.25 -24.25
C LEU A 319 19.37 -6.54 -25.00
N LEU A 320 18.41 -6.35 -25.91
CA LEU A 320 17.91 -7.45 -26.75
C LEU A 320 18.90 -7.82 -27.83
N ALA A 321 19.13 -9.15 -28.01
CA ALA A 321 20.03 -9.71 -29.00
C ALA A 321 19.67 -9.33 -30.46
N GLY A 322 20.65 -9.38 -31.34
CA GLY A 322 20.51 -9.08 -32.77
C GLY A 322 20.64 -7.62 -33.12
N GLY A 323 21.15 -6.77 -32.23
CA GLY A 323 21.38 -5.36 -32.47
C GLY A 323 22.51 -4.77 -31.63
N GLU A 324 22.81 -3.50 -31.91
CA GLU A 324 23.73 -2.71 -31.12
C GLU A 324 22.92 -1.82 -30.17
N ARG A 325 23.21 -1.89 -28.87
CA ARG A 325 22.42 -1.21 -27.82
C ARG A 325 23.26 -0.18 -27.08
N PRO A 326 22.71 1.01 -26.80
CA PRO A 326 23.38 2.00 -25.95
C PRO A 326 23.62 1.44 -24.55
N ALA A 327 24.85 1.49 -24.08
CA ALA A 327 25.23 0.96 -22.79
C ALA A 327 26.21 1.87 -22.03
N VAL A 328 26.14 1.81 -20.71
CA VAL A 328 27.22 2.21 -19.80
C VAL A 328 27.99 0.93 -19.48
N SER A 329 29.22 0.84 -19.96
CA SER A 329 30.04 -0.38 -19.87
C SER A 329 31.14 -0.21 -18.83
N LEU A 330 31.24 -1.15 -17.89
CA LEU A 330 32.43 -1.33 -17.07
C LEU A 330 33.30 -2.40 -17.69
N TYR A 331 34.52 -2.09 -18.04
CA TYR A 331 35.55 -3.03 -18.43
C TYR A 331 36.50 -3.27 -17.26
N ALA A 332 36.60 -4.51 -16.82
CA ALA A 332 37.49 -4.95 -15.78
C ALA A 332 38.54 -5.91 -16.35
N ARG A 333 39.82 -5.53 -16.21
CA ARG A 333 40.95 -6.33 -16.71
C ARG A 333 41.48 -7.23 -15.60
N PHE A 334 41.62 -8.50 -15.92
CA PHE A 334 42.11 -9.53 -15.00
C PHE A 334 43.33 -10.22 -15.57
N ASP A 335 44.27 -10.57 -14.73
CA ASP A 335 45.27 -11.59 -15.06
C ASP A 335 44.55 -12.93 -15.27
N GLU A 336 44.79 -13.59 -16.40
CA GLU A 336 44.05 -14.79 -16.78
C GLU A 336 44.35 -16.00 -15.89
N ALA A 337 45.57 -16.09 -15.34
CA ALA A 337 45.98 -17.20 -14.50
C ALA A 337 45.61 -17.00 -13.02
N THR A 338 45.86 -15.81 -12.47
CA THR A 338 45.63 -15.50 -11.05
C THR A 338 44.26 -14.95 -10.76
N LEU A 339 43.53 -14.48 -11.78
CA LEU A 339 42.23 -13.79 -11.67
C LEU A 339 42.31 -12.50 -10.82
N GLU A 340 43.49 -11.90 -10.69
CA GLU A 340 43.70 -10.64 -10.01
C GLU A 340 43.22 -9.47 -10.89
N LEU A 341 42.43 -8.55 -10.29
CA LEU A 341 41.97 -7.35 -10.95
C LEU A 341 43.13 -6.37 -11.17
N GLN A 342 43.43 -6.07 -12.44
CA GLN A 342 44.51 -5.14 -12.84
C GLN A 342 44.03 -3.70 -13.00
N GLY A 343 42.74 -3.49 -13.24
CA GLY A 343 42.16 -2.15 -13.40
C GLY A 343 40.77 -2.18 -14.03
N THR A 344 40.08 -1.05 -13.92
CA THR A 344 38.74 -0.86 -14.48
C THR A 344 38.68 0.40 -15.33
N GLU A 345 37.81 0.39 -16.34
CA GLU A 345 37.53 1.54 -17.22
C GLU A 345 36.01 1.58 -17.47
N THR A 346 35.43 2.78 -17.50
CA THR A 346 34.00 2.98 -17.84
C THR A 346 33.88 3.66 -19.18
N LYS A 347 33.03 3.13 -20.07
CA LYS A 347 32.75 3.66 -21.42
C LYS A 347 31.25 3.86 -21.63
N LEU A 348 30.95 4.86 -22.48
CA LEU A 348 29.62 5.11 -23.00
C LEU A 348 29.66 4.76 -24.50
N GLU A 349 28.91 3.72 -24.89
CA GLU A 349 29.09 3.12 -26.21
C GLU A 349 27.85 2.34 -26.67
N ARG A 350 27.85 1.94 -27.95
CA ARG A 350 26.90 0.97 -28.49
C ARG A 350 27.54 -0.40 -28.43
N VAL A 351 26.84 -1.36 -27.81
CA VAL A 351 27.35 -2.71 -27.60
C VAL A 351 26.58 -3.72 -28.47
N PRO A 352 27.26 -4.53 -29.28
CA PRO A 352 26.62 -5.63 -30.01
C PRO A 352 26.17 -6.72 -29.04
N ILE A 353 24.88 -7.03 -29.02
CA ILE A 353 24.30 -8.09 -28.20
C ILE A 353 24.08 -9.31 -29.10
N VAL A 354 24.81 -10.39 -28.83
CA VAL A 354 24.81 -11.59 -29.68
C VAL A 354 23.82 -12.65 -29.21
N ALA A 355 23.54 -12.71 -27.91
CA ALA A 355 22.60 -13.70 -27.35
C ALA A 355 21.90 -13.17 -26.08
N ASN A 356 20.69 -13.67 -25.84
CA ASN A 356 20.02 -13.56 -24.55
C ASN A 356 19.81 -14.97 -23.99
N LEU A 357 20.66 -15.38 -23.08
CA LEU A 357 20.60 -16.69 -22.43
C LEU A 357 19.48 -16.71 -21.41
N ARG A 358 18.71 -17.79 -21.40
CA ARG A 358 17.56 -17.96 -20.50
C ARG A 358 17.92 -19.02 -19.45
N HIS A 359 18.30 -18.56 -18.25
CA HIS A 359 18.81 -19.45 -17.19
C HIS A 359 17.79 -20.51 -16.78
N ASP A 360 16.50 -20.21 -16.71
CA ASP A 360 15.42 -21.16 -16.37
C ASP A 360 15.31 -22.32 -17.39
N VAL A 361 15.78 -22.12 -18.61
CA VAL A 361 15.85 -23.14 -19.67
C VAL A 361 17.22 -23.83 -19.68
N LEU A 362 18.29 -23.10 -19.38
CA LEU A 362 19.68 -23.55 -19.57
C LEU A 362 20.34 -24.12 -18.32
N ASP A 363 19.76 -24.00 -17.12
CA ASP A 363 20.35 -24.50 -15.88
C ASP A 363 20.64 -26.03 -15.91
N GLY A 364 19.80 -26.79 -16.61
CA GLY A 364 20.02 -28.24 -16.81
C GLY A 364 21.11 -28.56 -17.82
N VAL A 365 21.51 -27.61 -18.67
CA VAL A 365 22.47 -27.77 -19.76
C VAL A 365 23.83 -27.18 -19.37
N ILE A 366 23.84 -25.95 -18.84
CA ILE A 366 25.06 -25.25 -18.42
C ILE A 366 25.33 -25.58 -16.95
N THR A 367 25.84 -26.79 -16.75
CA THR A 367 26.21 -27.29 -15.42
C THR A 367 27.63 -26.91 -15.05
N GLN A 368 27.99 -27.03 -13.77
CA GLN A 368 29.36 -26.82 -13.32
C GLN A 368 30.35 -27.78 -14.06
N ALA A 369 29.98 -29.03 -14.23
CA ALA A 369 30.80 -30.01 -14.96
C ALA A 369 31.04 -29.57 -16.40
N TRP A 370 30.01 -29.08 -17.09
CA TRP A 370 30.14 -28.57 -18.46
C TRP A 370 31.06 -27.34 -18.56
N LEU A 371 31.09 -26.48 -17.56
CA LEU A 371 31.94 -25.29 -17.53
C LEU A 371 33.39 -25.57 -17.14
N GLU A 372 33.65 -26.58 -16.32
CA GLU A 372 34.98 -26.89 -15.79
C GLU A 372 35.75 -27.95 -16.60
N ASP A 373 35.06 -28.88 -17.23
CA ASP A 373 35.68 -29.97 -17.97
C ASP A 373 35.25 -29.96 -19.44
N VAL A 374 36.22 -29.66 -20.31
CA VAL A 374 36.02 -29.57 -21.78
C VAL A 374 35.54 -30.88 -22.43
N ASP A 375 35.82 -32.01 -21.81
CA ASP A 375 35.44 -33.34 -22.33
C ASP A 375 33.98 -33.67 -21.99
N VAL A 376 33.34 -32.90 -21.10
CA VAL A 376 31.93 -33.09 -20.78
C VAL A 376 31.05 -32.48 -21.88
N ALA A 377 30.38 -33.36 -22.62
CA ALA A 377 29.33 -32.93 -23.56
C ALA A 377 27.99 -32.74 -22.83
N SER A 378 27.26 -31.71 -23.21
CA SER A 378 25.87 -31.56 -22.78
C SER A 378 24.97 -31.76 -24.01
N PRO A 379 24.34 -32.94 -24.15
CA PRO A 379 23.43 -33.17 -25.26
C PRO A 379 22.27 -32.18 -25.26
N GLY A 380 22.00 -31.56 -26.42
CA GLY A 380 20.93 -30.57 -26.55
C GLY A 380 21.35 -29.13 -26.27
N THR A 381 22.65 -28.85 -26.07
CA THR A 381 23.14 -27.46 -26.02
C THR A 381 22.94 -26.79 -27.37
N PRO A 382 22.23 -25.66 -27.47
CA PRO A 382 22.14 -24.85 -28.69
C PRO A 382 23.52 -24.43 -29.17
N GLU A 383 23.71 -24.32 -30.50
CA GLU A 383 25.03 -24.03 -31.10
C GLU A 383 25.56 -22.65 -30.68
N ASP A 384 24.70 -21.65 -30.59
CA ASP A 384 25.00 -20.30 -30.11
C ASP A 384 25.46 -20.29 -28.64
N VAL A 385 24.88 -21.13 -27.81
CA VAL A 385 25.30 -21.32 -26.41
C VAL A 385 26.65 -22.06 -26.33
N ALA A 386 26.83 -23.07 -27.16
CA ALA A 386 28.08 -23.80 -27.22
C ALA A 386 29.26 -22.91 -27.61
N ALA A 387 29.04 -21.93 -28.50
CA ALA A 387 30.04 -20.92 -28.88
C ALA A 387 30.47 -20.02 -27.72
N LEU A 388 29.61 -19.84 -26.70
CA LEU A 388 29.89 -19.04 -25.48
C LEU A 388 30.56 -19.85 -24.37
N ARG A 389 30.85 -21.13 -24.55
CA ARG A 389 31.43 -21.99 -23.50
C ARG A 389 32.72 -21.41 -22.92
N GLY A 390 33.67 -20.96 -23.75
CA GLY A 390 34.92 -20.37 -23.29
C GLY A 390 34.70 -19.14 -22.40
N PRO A 391 33.98 -18.14 -22.88
CA PRO A 391 33.56 -16.98 -22.07
C PRO A 391 32.86 -17.38 -20.76
N LEU A 392 31.87 -18.26 -20.82
CA LEU A 392 31.11 -18.70 -19.63
C LEU A 392 31.99 -19.47 -18.63
N SER A 393 32.91 -20.32 -19.09
CA SER A 393 33.86 -21.04 -18.24
C SER A 393 34.82 -20.10 -17.52
N PHE A 394 35.30 -19.05 -18.20
CA PHE A 394 36.13 -18.04 -17.57
C PHE A 394 35.35 -17.24 -16.55
N LEU A 395 34.15 -16.77 -16.89
CA LEU A 395 33.27 -16.01 -15.98
C LEU A 395 32.89 -16.84 -14.75
N PHE A 396 32.61 -18.11 -14.91
CA PHE A 396 32.29 -18.97 -13.76
C PHE A 396 33.48 -19.16 -12.82
N ARG A 397 34.69 -19.39 -13.39
CA ARG A 397 35.93 -19.44 -12.59
C ARG A 397 36.20 -18.14 -11.85
N LEU A 398 36.03 -17.01 -12.54
CA LEU A 398 36.17 -15.68 -11.96
C LEU A 398 35.14 -15.43 -10.87
N ALA A 399 33.87 -15.77 -11.11
CA ALA A 399 32.79 -15.59 -10.14
C ALA A 399 33.02 -16.38 -8.86
N LYS A 400 33.52 -17.62 -8.96
CA LYS A 400 33.92 -18.39 -7.76
C LYS A 400 35.02 -17.71 -6.95
N GLN A 401 36.01 -17.12 -7.65
CA GLN A 401 37.11 -16.41 -7.00
C GLN A 401 36.62 -15.13 -6.31
N LEU A 402 35.81 -14.31 -6.99
CA LEU A 402 35.23 -13.07 -6.43
C LEU A 402 34.36 -13.36 -5.22
N LYS A 403 33.51 -14.38 -5.29
CA LYS A 403 32.69 -14.85 -4.16
C LYS A 403 33.56 -15.26 -2.98
N ALA A 404 34.60 -16.08 -3.21
CA ALA A 404 35.50 -16.52 -2.14
C ALA A 404 36.21 -15.34 -1.46
N GLN A 405 36.63 -14.32 -2.22
CA GLN A 405 37.23 -13.09 -1.66
C GLN A 405 36.22 -12.30 -0.80
N ARG A 406 34.98 -12.19 -1.26
CA ARG A 406 33.91 -11.52 -0.51
C ARG A 406 33.54 -12.27 0.78
N GLU A 407 33.48 -13.60 0.73
CA GLU A 407 33.21 -14.43 1.90
C GLU A 407 34.32 -14.31 2.97
N VAL A 408 35.57 -14.18 2.56
CA VAL A 408 36.68 -13.86 3.49
C VAL A 408 36.47 -12.49 4.13
N ALA A 409 36.13 -11.46 3.36
CA ALA A 409 35.85 -10.12 3.88
C ALA A 409 34.59 -10.09 4.78
N ARG A 410 33.60 -10.91 4.47
CA ARG A 410 32.36 -11.09 5.23
C ARG A 410 32.58 -11.86 6.54
N GLY A 411 33.57 -12.73 6.60
CA GLY A 411 33.89 -13.59 7.74
C GLY A 411 33.05 -14.86 7.87
N LYS A 412 32.11 -15.10 6.95
CA LYS A 412 31.30 -16.33 6.88
C LYS A 412 30.83 -16.59 5.44
N PRO A 413 30.58 -17.86 5.07
CA PRO A 413 30.01 -18.21 3.77
C PRO A 413 28.64 -17.60 3.55
N GLU A 414 28.29 -17.37 2.28
CA GLU A 414 26.91 -17.07 1.89
C GLU A 414 26.07 -18.37 1.89
N ASN A 415 24.86 -18.25 2.40
CA ASN A 415 23.93 -19.37 2.45
C ASN A 415 22.80 -19.15 1.43
N PHE A 416 22.71 -20.03 0.44
CA PHE A 416 21.68 -20.01 -0.61
C PHE A 416 20.67 -21.15 -0.45
N ASN A 417 20.36 -21.57 0.77
CA ASN A 417 19.53 -22.75 1.03
C ASN A 417 18.04 -22.54 0.71
N ARG A 418 17.62 -21.31 0.36
CA ARG A 418 16.23 -21.06 -0.01
C ARG A 418 16.06 -21.27 -1.53
N PRO A 419 15.09 -22.08 -1.96
CA PRO A 419 14.73 -22.17 -3.36
C PRO A 419 14.06 -20.89 -3.85
N ASP A 420 14.22 -20.58 -5.12
CA ASP A 420 13.37 -19.63 -5.84
C ASP A 420 12.12 -20.32 -6.37
N TYR A 421 11.02 -19.60 -6.42
CA TYR A 421 9.76 -20.07 -6.94
C TYR A 421 9.35 -19.25 -8.15
N ASN A 422 9.11 -19.91 -9.27
CA ASN A 422 8.61 -19.28 -10.48
C ASN A 422 7.13 -19.58 -10.64
N PHE A 423 6.33 -18.51 -10.75
CA PHE A 423 4.90 -18.61 -11.01
C PHE A 423 4.63 -18.44 -12.49
N ARG A 424 3.89 -19.38 -13.08
CA ARG A 424 3.44 -19.30 -14.47
C ARG A 424 1.93 -19.43 -14.50
N LEU A 425 1.27 -18.39 -15.00
CA LEU A 425 -0.17 -18.36 -15.19
C LEU A 425 -0.47 -18.74 -16.64
N ALA A 426 -1.43 -19.65 -16.83
CA ALA A 426 -1.90 -19.99 -18.16
C ALA A 426 -2.85 -18.88 -18.64
N GLY A 427 -2.58 -18.31 -19.82
CA GLY A 427 -3.38 -17.23 -20.40
C GLY A 427 -2.68 -16.60 -21.60
N ASP A 428 -3.31 -15.60 -22.17
CA ASP A 428 -2.85 -14.86 -23.36
C ASP A 428 -1.91 -13.67 -23.03
N GLY A 429 -1.46 -13.56 -21.77
CA GLY A 429 -0.54 -12.52 -21.32
C GLY A 429 -1.19 -11.18 -20.98
N GLY A 430 -2.53 -11.13 -20.91
CA GLY A 430 -3.27 -9.98 -20.40
C GLY A 430 -3.17 -9.81 -18.87
N GLU A 431 -3.87 -8.81 -18.34
CA GLU A 431 -4.04 -8.66 -16.89
C GLU A 431 -4.82 -9.87 -16.33
N PRO A 432 -4.29 -10.57 -15.30
CA PRO A 432 -4.98 -11.71 -14.71
C PRO A 432 -6.35 -11.35 -14.12
N VAL A 433 -7.26 -12.31 -14.15
CA VAL A 433 -8.61 -12.16 -13.55
C VAL A 433 -8.75 -12.89 -12.21
N GLY A 434 -7.81 -13.82 -11.91
CA GLY A 434 -7.72 -14.51 -10.62
C GLY A 434 -8.11 -15.98 -10.63
N ASP A 435 -8.50 -16.53 -11.79
CA ASP A 435 -8.92 -17.93 -11.94
C ASP A 435 -8.03 -18.71 -12.92
N GLU A 436 -6.95 -18.09 -13.41
CA GLU A 436 -6.02 -18.74 -14.32
C GLU A 436 -5.40 -19.99 -13.69
N PRO A 437 -5.22 -21.06 -14.46
CA PRO A 437 -4.40 -22.17 -14.01
C PRO A 437 -2.98 -21.69 -13.68
N VAL A 438 -2.55 -21.93 -12.44
CA VAL A 438 -1.20 -21.56 -11.99
C VAL A 438 -0.31 -22.77 -11.87
N ALA A 439 0.93 -22.65 -12.36
CA ALA A 439 2.00 -23.58 -12.12
C ALA A 439 3.08 -22.91 -11.27
N ILE A 440 3.54 -23.60 -10.24
CA ILE A 440 4.64 -23.16 -9.38
C ILE A 440 5.78 -24.16 -9.57
N THR A 441 6.92 -23.66 -10.03
CA THR A 441 8.14 -24.46 -10.19
C THR A 441 9.21 -23.97 -9.25
N THR A 442 9.94 -24.91 -8.65
CA THR A 442 11.04 -24.63 -7.74
C THR A 442 12.34 -24.61 -8.49
N ARG A 443 13.17 -23.59 -8.24
CA ARG A 443 14.52 -23.48 -8.76
C ARG A 443 15.51 -23.38 -7.59
N GLN A 444 16.59 -24.13 -7.67
CA GLN A 444 17.68 -24.04 -6.70
C GLN A 444 18.51 -22.78 -6.98
N ARG A 445 18.69 -21.90 -6.00
CA ARG A 445 19.64 -20.78 -6.10
C ARG A 445 21.07 -21.29 -6.17
N GLY A 446 21.93 -20.55 -6.87
CA GLY A 446 23.35 -20.85 -6.95
C GLY A 446 23.73 -21.74 -8.11
N ALA A 447 22.86 -21.86 -9.14
CA ALA A 447 23.26 -22.38 -10.43
C ALA A 447 24.44 -21.59 -11.01
N PRO A 448 25.29 -22.18 -11.85
CA PRO A 448 26.47 -21.49 -12.40
C PRO A 448 26.15 -20.13 -13.06
N LEU A 449 25.06 -20.04 -13.80
CA LEU A 449 24.63 -18.81 -14.45
C LEU A 449 24.22 -17.73 -13.44
N ASP A 450 23.55 -18.11 -12.34
CA ASP A 450 23.21 -17.15 -11.26
C ASP A 450 24.46 -16.57 -10.62
N LEU A 451 25.44 -17.43 -10.33
CA LEU A 451 26.70 -17.00 -9.73
C LEU A 451 27.45 -16.03 -10.63
N ILE A 452 27.50 -16.27 -11.93
CA ILE A 452 28.13 -15.40 -12.91
C ILE A 452 27.47 -14.01 -12.86
N VAL A 453 26.15 -13.95 -12.97
CA VAL A 453 25.42 -12.67 -12.98
C VAL A 453 25.58 -11.94 -11.64
N ALA A 454 25.37 -12.65 -10.52
CA ALA A 454 25.46 -12.03 -9.20
C ALA A 454 26.84 -11.39 -8.96
N GLU A 455 27.92 -12.09 -9.25
CA GLU A 455 29.26 -11.57 -9.04
C GLU A 455 29.63 -10.43 -10.03
N ALA A 456 29.15 -10.51 -11.27
CA ALA A 456 29.34 -9.43 -12.25
C ALA A 456 28.59 -8.15 -11.81
N MET A 457 27.36 -8.28 -11.31
CA MET A 457 26.59 -7.14 -10.80
C MET A 457 27.23 -6.55 -9.53
N ILE A 458 27.72 -7.40 -8.62
CA ILE A 458 28.44 -6.94 -7.43
C ILE A 458 29.72 -6.23 -7.80
N LEU A 459 30.48 -6.74 -8.76
CA LEU A 459 31.69 -6.11 -9.28
C LEU A 459 31.41 -4.72 -9.85
N ALA A 460 30.37 -4.59 -10.70
CA ALA A 460 30.00 -3.31 -11.32
C ALA A 460 29.52 -2.29 -10.26
N ASN A 461 28.58 -2.67 -9.40
CA ASN A 461 28.02 -1.80 -8.36
C ASN A 461 29.09 -1.37 -7.34
N SER A 462 30.02 -2.26 -7.01
CA SER A 462 31.12 -1.97 -6.09
C SER A 462 32.15 -1.05 -6.73
N SER A 463 32.53 -1.30 -7.99
CA SER A 463 33.51 -0.51 -8.74
C SER A 463 33.00 0.91 -8.98
N TRP A 464 31.80 1.06 -9.49
CA TRP A 464 31.20 2.39 -9.70
C TRP A 464 30.94 3.13 -8.41
N GLY A 465 30.50 2.41 -7.35
CA GLY A 465 30.31 3.01 -6.04
C GLY A 465 31.61 3.59 -5.47
N ALA A 466 32.71 2.85 -5.55
CA ALA A 466 34.04 3.33 -5.13
C ALA A 466 34.50 4.52 -5.98
N TRP A 467 34.38 4.41 -7.30
CA TRP A 467 34.80 5.45 -8.24
C TRP A 467 34.04 6.77 -8.07
N LEU A 468 32.72 6.74 -7.91
CA LEU A 468 31.94 7.95 -7.61
C LEU A 468 32.37 8.56 -6.26
N GLY A 469 32.64 7.73 -5.26
CA GLY A 469 33.14 8.17 -3.95
C GLY A 469 34.50 8.87 -4.06
N GLU A 470 35.43 8.33 -4.84
CA GLU A 470 36.76 8.91 -5.09
C GLU A 470 36.67 10.25 -5.84
N LEU A 471 35.74 10.39 -6.77
CA LEU A 471 35.50 11.63 -7.51
C LEU A 471 34.71 12.68 -6.71
N GLY A 472 34.20 12.34 -5.55
CA GLY A 472 33.32 13.20 -4.74
C GLY A 472 31.96 13.44 -5.41
N VAL A 473 31.56 12.58 -6.32
CA VAL A 473 30.24 12.58 -6.95
C VAL A 473 29.26 11.80 -6.06
N PRO A 474 28.17 12.37 -5.57
CA PRO A 474 27.22 11.65 -4.75
C PRO A 474 26.48 10.60 -5.57
N GLY A 475 26.07 9.52 -4.90
CA GLY A 475 25.26 8.46 -5.47
C GLY A 475 24.30 7.91 -4.42
N LEU A 476 23.51 6.91 -4.81
CA LEU A 476 22.61 6.16 -3.93
C LEU A 476 23.25 4.80 -3.64
N TYR A 477 23.60 4.58 -2.39
CA TYR A 477 24.34 3.42 -1.92
C TYR A 477 23.53 2.57 -0.97
N ARG A 478 23.81 1.26 -0.96
CA ARG A 478 23.39 0.35 0.10
C ARG A 478 24.58 0.03 0.99
N SER A 479 24.36 0.05 2.27
CA SER A 479 25.39 -0.21 3.27
C SER A 479 24.84 -1.04 4.44
N GLN A 480 25.70 -1.84 5.04
CA GLN A 480 25.39 -2.61 6.24
C GLN A 480 26.62 -2.60 7.13
N ALA A 481 26.47 -2.11 8.35
CA ALA A 481 27.62 -1.90 9.24
C ALA A 481 28.24 -3.22 9.75
N SER A 482 27.43 -4.26 9.98
CA SER A 482 27.88 -5.58 10.42
C SER A 482 26.80 -6.64 10.18
N LEU A 483 27.15 -7.91 10.37
CA LEU A 483 26.24 -9.06 10.33
C LEU A 483 25.59 -9.38 11.69
N ALA A 484 25.73 -8.49 12.68
CA ALA A 484 25.10 -8.69 13.97
C ALA A 484 23.57 -8.65 13.87
N PRO A 485 22.83 -9.47 14.66
CA PRO A 485 21.38 -9.48 14.65
C PRO A 485 20.79 -8.08 14.85
N GLY A 486 19.79 -7.73 14.05
CA GLY A 486 19.12 -6.42 14.09
C GLY A 486 19.82 -5.30 13.31
N ILE A 487 20.99 -5.53 12.73
CA ILE A 487 21.66 -4.56 11.84
C ILE A 487 21.15 -4.76 10.42
N LYS A 488 20.21 -3.92 10.01
CA LYS A 488 19.61 -3.95 8.67
C LYS A 488 20.45 -3.21 7.64
N VAL A 489 20.31 -3.59 6.39
CA VAL A 489 20.82 -2.82 5.23
C VAL A 489 20.12 -1.46 5.21
N ARG A 490 20.87 -0.43 4.83
CA ARG A 490 20.37 0.94 4.75
C ARG A 490 20.75 1.57 3.42
N MET A 491 19.83 2.33 2.87
CA MET A 491 20.13 3.22 1.76
C MET A 491 20.73 4.54 2.27
N GLY A 492 21.61 5.14 1.48
CA GLY A 492 22.28 6.39 1.84
C GLY A 492 22.97 7.05 0.66
N THR A 493 23.48 8.27 0.86
CA THR A 493 24.16 9.05 -0.18
C THR A 493 25.68 9.00 -0.09
N ARG A 494 26.23 8.15 0.79
CA ARG A 494 27.67 8.00 1.02
C ARG A 494 28.11 6.59 0.70
N SER A 495 29.30 6.48 0.10
CA SER A 495 30.00 5.21 -0.09
C SER A 495 30.44 4.66 1.27
N LEU A 496 29.76 3.63 1.76
CA LEU A 496 30.03 2.94 3.02
C LEU A 496 30.08 1.42 2.75
N PRO A 497 30.77 0.64 3.62
CA PRO A 497 30.85 -0.81 3.48
C PRO A 497 29.49 -1.50 3.60
N HIS A 498 29.37 -2.62 2.88
CA HIS A 498 28.23 -3.52 2.97
C HIS A 498 28.71 -4.89 3.51
N ALA A 499 28.59 -5.08 4.83
CA ALA A 499 29.09 -6.29 5.50
C ALA A 499 28.45 -7.57 4.95
N GLY A 500 27.14 -7.58 4.65
CA GLY A 500 26.45 -8.74 4.09
C GLY A 500 26.94 -9.18 2.73
N LEU A 501 27.42 -8.26 1.91
CA LEU A 501 28.05 -8.57 0.62
C LEU A 501 29.58 -8.71 0.70
N GLY A 502 30.21 -8.29 1.80
CA GLY A 502 31.67 -8.32 1.93
C GLY A 502 32.39 -7.32 1.01
N VAL A 503 31.78 -6.18 0.70
CA VAL A 503 32.34 -5.14 -0.19
C VAL A 503 32.49 -3.80 0.52
N LYS A 504 33.46 -3.00 0.07
CA LYS A 504 33.76 -1.69 0.66
C LYS A 504 32.82 -0.56 0.25
N SER A 505 32.13 -0.74 -0.86
CA SER A 505 31.16 0.19 -1.44
C SER A 505 30.16 -0.57 -2.28
N TYR A 506 28.90 -0.15 -2.29
CA TYR A 506 27.88 -0.76 -3.14
C TYR A 506 26.83 0.26 -3.55
N ALA A 507 26.87 0.69 -4.81
CA ALA A 507 25.91 1.61 -5.41
C ALA A 507 24.98 0.83 -6.34
N TRP A 508 23.67 0.95 -6.17
CA TRP A 508 22.73 0.32 -7.10
C TRP A 508 22.76 1.04 -8.45
N SER A 509 23.28 0.38 -9.49
CA SER A 509 23.52 0.98 -10.79
C SER A 509 23.24 0.04 -11.97
N THR A 510 22.80 -1.19 -11.72
CA THR A 510 22.73 -2.25 -12.73
C THR A 510 21.35 -2.54 -13.27
N SER A 511 20.31 -1.82 -12.82
CA SER A 511 18.94 -2.03 -13.31
C SER A 511 18.18 -0.72 -13.56
N PRO A 512 18.68 0.19 -14.42
CA PRO A 512 18.10 1.51 -14.63
C PRO A 512 16.75 1.51 -15.38
N LEU A 513 16.39 0.42 -16.07
CA LEU A 513 15.08 0.29 -16.71
C LEU A 513 13.95 0.09 -15.73
N ARG A 514 14.26 -0.47 -14.53
CA ARG A 514 13.25 -0.91 -13.57
C ARG A 514 13.42 -0.35 -12.14
N ARG A 515 14.53 0.33 -11.80
CA ARG A 515 14.74 1.00 -10.51
C ARG A 515 15.21 2.43 -10.69
N TYR A 516 14.51 3.36 -10.08
CA TYR A 516 14.82 4.78 -10.19
C TYR A 516 16.16 5.16 -9.56
N THR A 517 16.54 4.49 -8.48
CA THR A 517 17.86 4.66 -7.85
C THR A 517 19.02 4.36 -8.80
N ASP A 518 18.86 3.35 -9.64
CA ASP A 518 19.87 2.94 -10.62
C ASP A 518 19.95 3.94 -11.77
N LEU A 519 18.82 4.48 -12.20
CA LEU A 519 18.79 5.56 -13.20
C LEU A 519 19.47 6.83 -12.67
N VAL A 520 19.22 7.20 -11.40
CA VAL A 520 19.91 8.32 -10.74
C VAL A 520 21.42 8.10 -10.71
N ASN A 521 21.86 6.92 -10.26
CA ASN A 521 23.28 6.58 -10.26
C ASN A 521 23.88 6.54 -11.67
N GLN A 522 23.11 6.09 -12.66
CA GLN A 522 23.56 6.08 -14.04
C GLN A 522 23.88 7.49 -14.56
N TRP A 523 23.07 8.50 -14.27
CA TRP A 523 23.39 9.89 -14.61
C TRP A 523 24.69 10.38 -13.96
N GLN A 524 24.92 9.99 -12.70
CA GLN A 524 26.17 10.34 -12.01
C GLN A 524 27.38 9.62 -12.64
N ILE A 525 27.24 8.35 -13.01
CA ILE A 525 28.26 7.56 -13.71
C ILE A 525 28.54 8.15 -15.10
N ILE A 526 27.52 8.53 -15.86
CA ILE A 526 27.64 9.19 -17.17
C ILE A 526 28.43 10.50 -17.03
N ALA A 527 28.10 11.31 -16.02
CA ALA A 527 28.85 12.54 -15.75
C ALA A 527 30.31 12.26 -15.38
N ALA A 528 30.56 11.21 -14.57
CA ALA A 528 31.92 10.79 -14.22
C ALA A 528 32.70 10.29 -15.45
N ALA A 529 32.08 9.51 -16.34
CA ALA A 529 32.71 9.02 -17.57
C ALA A 529 33.05 10.14 -18.54
N ARG A 530 32.19 11.15 -18.64
CA ARG A 530 32.41 12.30 -19.57
C ARG A 530 33.40 13.32 -19.05
N HIS A 531 33.46 13.55 -17.74
CA HIS A 531 34.14 14.71 -17.16
C HIS A 531 35.24 14.33 -16.15
N GLY A 532 35.40 13.04 -15.80
CA GLY A 532 36.46 12.58 -14.89
C GLY A 532 36.48 13.36 -13.56
N ARG A 533 37.61 13.92 -13.23
CA ARG A 533 37.83 14.67 -11.98
C ARG A 533 36.95 15.92 -11.81
N THR A 534 36.39 16.47 -12.90
CA THR A 534 35.49 17.61 -12.82
C THR A 534 34.00 17.20 -12.73
N ALA A 535 33.73 15.93 -12.72
CA ALA A 535 32.35 15.40 -12.70
C ALA A 535 31.50 15.94 -11.53
N ALA A 536 32.09 16.11 -10.36
CA ALA A 536 31.37 16.67 -9.19
C ALA A 536 30.81 18.09 -9.43
N LEU A 537 31.37 18.85 -10.40
CA LEU A 537 30.90 20.19 -10.76
C LEU A 537 29.70 20.16 -11.72
N VAL A 538 29.59 19.13 -12.55
CA VAL A 538 28.62 19.05 -13.65
C VAL A 538 27.56 17.95 -13.48
N ALA A 539 27.80 16.96 -12.61
CA ALA A 539 26.86 15.90 -12.34
C ALA A 539 25.48 16.46 -11.93
N PRO A 540 24.36 15.85 -12.32
CA PRO A 540 23.03 16.35 -12.04
C PRO A 540 22.77 16.57 -10.55
N PHE A 541 23.23 15.68 -9.70
CA PHE A 541 23.06 15.78 -8.25
C PHE A 541 24.38 16.15 -7.57
N LYS A 542 24.28 17.02 -6.56
CA LYS A 542 25.43 17.56 -5.82
C LYS A 542 25.52 16.94 -4.40
N PRO A 543 26.68 16.99 -3.75
CA PRO A 543 26.77 16.56 -2.34
C PRO A 543 25.76 17.31 -1.46
N LYS A 544 25.03 16.58 -0.63
CA LYS A 544 23.96 17.08 0.26
C LYS A 544 22.73 17.63 -0.48
N ASP A 545 22.52 17.24 -1.71
CA ASP A 545 21.34 17.63 -2.47
C ASP A 545 20.08 17.09 -1.79
N ALA A 546 19.11 17.99 -1.55
CA ALA A 546 17.84 17.65 -0.91
C ALA A 546 17.03 16.67 -1.76
N ASP A 547 17.16 16.74 -3.10
CA ASP A 547 16.50 15.85 -4.04
C ASP A 547 16.96 14.39 -3.87
N LEU A 548 18.25 14.13 -3.64
CA LEU A 548 18.74 12.77 -3.38
C LEU A 548 18.13 12.17 -2.12
N PHE A 549 17.98 12.96 -1.06
CA PHE A 549 17.32 12.49 0.16
C PHE A 549 15.82 12.24 -0.04
N SER A 550 15.16 13.08 -0.82
CA SER A 550 13.75 12.89 -1.19
C SER A 550 13.55 11.62 -2.02
N ILE A 551 14.42 11.38 -3.01
CA ILE A 551 14.40 10.18 -3.84
C ILE A 551 14.62 8.94 -2.98
N LEU A 552 15.60 8.97 -2.08
CA LEU A 552 15.93 7.86 -1.18
C LEU A 552 14.73 7.48 -0.30
N SER A 553 14.12 8.46 0.38
CA SER A 553 12.93 8.21 1.21
C SER A 553 11.74 7.72 0.39
N GLY A 554 11.53 8.29 -0.81
CA GLY A 554 10.45 7.88 -1.71
C GLY A 554 10.65 6.46 -2.21
N PHE A 555 11.89 6.11 -2.55
CA PHE A 555 12.24 4.77 -3.02
C PHE A 555 12.05 3.72 -1.93
N ASP A 556 12.56 3.95 -0.71
CA ASP A 556 12.41 3.01 0.39
C ASP A 556 10.93 2.72 0.70
N ALA A 557 10.10 3.77 0.73
CA ALA A 557 8.66 3.63 0.97
C ALA A 557 7.96 2.86 -0.16
N ALA A 558 8.22 3.23 -1.43
CA ALA A 558 7.61 2.58 -2.59
C ALA A 558 8.07 1.12 -2.70
N TYR A 559 9.37 0.87 -2.52
CA TYR A 559 9.95 -0.47 -2.65
C TYR A 559 9.41 -1.43 -1.58
N ALA A 560 9.28 -0.98 -0.33
CA ALA A 560 8.66 -1.76 0.74
C ALA A 560 7.19 -2.09 0.42
N THR A 561 6.43 -1.10 -0.07
CA THR A 561 5.02 -1.28 -0.45
C THR A 561 4.87 -2.28 -1.62
N TYR A 562 5.73 -2.17 -2.63
CA TYR A 562 5.68 -3.03 -3.81
C TYR A 562 6.10 -4.46 -3.50
N ASN A 563 7.13 -4.64 -2.68
CA ASN A 563 7.54 -5.98 -2.21
C ASN A 563 6.44 -6.64 -1.36
N ALA A 564 5.81 -5.89 -0.47
CA ALA A 564 4.70 -6.41 0.33
C ALA A 564 3.51 -6.82 -0.56
N TYR A 565 3.21 -6.03 -1.61
CA TYR A 565 2.17 -6.36 -2.57
C TYR A 565 2.54 -7.60 -3.40
N GLN A 566 3.77 -7.64 -3.94
CA GLN A 566 4.27 -8.79 -4.68
C GLN A 566 4.16 -10.08 -3.84
N GLY A 567 4.68 -10.07 -2.61
CA GLY A 567 4.59 -11.23 -1.71
C GLY A 567 3.14 -11.62 -1.40
N GLY A 568 2.24 -10.63 -1.27
CA GLY A 568 0.80 -10.88 -1.11
C GLY A 568 0.20 -11.58 -2.32
N MET A 569 0.56 -11.17 -3.55
CA MET A 569 0.08 -11.79 -4.78
C MET A 569 0.69 -13.17 -5.03
N GLU A 570 1.96 -13.38 -4.71
CA GLU A 570 2.59 -14.71 -4.72
C GLU A 570 1.88 -15.65 -3.74
N ARG A 571 1.53 -15.15 -2.56
CA ARG A 571 0.74 -15.90 -1.59
C ARG A 571 -0.67 -16.21 -2.11
N PHE A 572 -1.37 -15.24 -2.73
CA PHE A 572 -2.66 -15.46 -3.37
C PHE A 572 -2.60 -16.64 -4.36
N TRP A 573 -1.62 -16.58 -5.28
CA TRP A 573 -1.47 -17.62 -6.29
C TRP A 573 -1.00 -18.97 -5.73
N THR A 574 -0.28 -18.96 -4.61
CA THR A 574 0.06 -20.21 -3.90
C THR A 574 -1.18 -20.85 -3.28
N LEU A 575 -2.06 -20.05 -2.66
CA LEU A 575 -3.33 -20.55 -2.12
C LEU A 575 -4.25 -21.04 -3.24
N LYS A 576 -4.31 -20.33 -4.35
CA LYS A 576 -5.04 -20.75 -5.55
C LYS A 576 -4.51 -22.05 -6.14
N TYR A 577 -3.19 -22.21 -6.20
CA TYR A 577 -2.54 -23.45 -6.61
C TYR A 577 -2.95 -24.64 -5.73
N LEU A 578 -2.96 -24.47 -4.41
CA LEU A 578 -3.39 -25.52 -3.49
C LEU A 578 -4.84 -25.97 -3.78
N GLN A 579 -5.74 -25.04 -4.02
CA GLN A 579 -7.13 -25.32 -4.36
C GLN A 579 -7.26 -26.03 -5.72
N GLN A 580 -6.58 -25.51 -6.76
CA GLN A 580 -6.60 -26.08 -8.10
C GLN A 580 -6.04 -27.51 -8.16
N GLN A 581 -5.00 -27.80 -7.38
CA GLN A 581 -4.39 -29.12 -7.30
C GLN A 581 -5.06 -30.04 -6.28
N GLY A 582 -6.02 -29.55 -5.49
CA GLY A 582 -6.68 -30.32 -4.43
C GLY A 582 -5.71 -30.74 -3.31
N ILE A 583 -4.69 -29.94 -3.03
CA ILE A 583 -3.69 -30.22 -2.00
C ILE A 583 -4.29 -29.83 -0.65
N THR A 584 -4.49 -30.81 0.21
CA THR A 584 -5.04 -30.64 1.56
C THR A 584 -4.02 -30.92 2.67
N GLU A 585 -2.86 -31.44 2.35
CA GLU A 585 -1.80 -31.74 3.30
C GLU A 585 -0.44 -31.27 2.76
N LEU A 586 0.43 -30.77 3.67
CA LEU A 586 1.78 -30.32 3.33
C LEU A 586 2.79 -30.83 4.35
N ASP A 587 3.99 -31.13 3.87
CA ASP A 587 5.16 -31.31 4.71
C ASP A 587 5.80 -29.94 4.94
N VAL A 588 6.06 -29.62 6.21
CA VAL A 588 6.48 -28.28 6.64
C VAL A 588 7.59 -28.35 7.69
N SER A 589 8.35 -27.28 7.81
CA SER A 589 9.37 -27.08 8.85
C SER A 589 8.98 -25.94 9.77
N VAL A 590 9.15 -26.12 11.08
CA VAL A 590 8.86 -25.09 12.10
C VAL A 590 9.96 -24.02 12.06
N ILE A 591 9.56 -22.77 11.82
CA ILE A 591 10.51 -21.66 11.71
C ILE A 591 10.50 -20.73 12.92
N LYS A 592 9.36 -20.63 13.63
CA LYS A 592 9.22 -19.71 14.76
C LYS A 592 8.11 -20.15 15.72
N ASP A 593 8.33 -19.90 17.02
CA ASP A 593 7.32 -20.09 18.04
C ASP A 593 6.33 -18.93 18.06
N LEU A 594 5.05 -19.25 18.25
CA LEU A 594 3.95 -18.29 18.45
C LEU A 594 3.31 -18.53 19.84
N PRO A 595 2.61 -17.55 20.43
CA PRO A 595 1.99 -17.69 21.76
C PRO A 595 1.07 -18.91 21.91
N ASN A 596 0.34 -19.24 20.83
CA ASN A 596 -0.65 -20.34 20.84
C ASN A 596 -0.35 -21.42 19.77
N GLY A 597 0.90 -21.53 19.31
CA GLY A 597 1.24 -22.48 18.25
C GLY A 597 2.64 -22.28 17.70
N ALA A 598 2.83 -22.58 16.43
CA ALA A 598 4.07 -22.39 15.74
C ALA A 598 3.85 -21.83 14.32
N LEU A 599 4.80 -21.09 13.83
CA LEU A 599 4.84 -20.67 12.42
C LEU A 599 5.65 -21.70 11.64
N VAL A 600 5.08 -22.19 10.54
CA VAL A 600 5.69 -23.20 9.70
C VAL A 600 5.88 -22.72 8.28
N ARG A 601 6.87 -23.28 7.59
CA ARG A 601 7.15 -23.08 6.17
C ARG A 601 6.96 -24.38 5.43
N ALA A 602 6.19 -24.36 4.34
CA ALA A 602 6.07 -25.50 3.44
C ALA A 602 7.42 -25.81 2.76
N GLU A 603 7.73 -27.11 2.58
CA GLU A 603 9.00 -27.53 1.99
C GLU A 603 9.02 -27.35 0.46
N ALA A 604 7.87 -27.52 -0.17
CA ALA A 604 7.75 -27.53 -1.64
C ALA A 604 7.14 -26.25 -2.25
N LEU A 605 6.62 -25.34 -1.42
CA LEU A 605 5.86 -24.17 -1.88
C LEU A 605 6.26 -22.91 -1.09
N PRO A 606 6.13 -21.72 -1.66
CA PRO A 606 6.41 -20.45 -0.98
C PRO A 606 5.28 -20.07 -0.01
N LEU A 607 5.03 -20.92 0.98
CA LEU A 607 3.93 -20.72 1.91
C LEU A 607 4.41 -20.80 3.36
N VAL A 608 4.14 -19.76 4.11
CA VAL A 608 4.37 -19.68 5.56
C VAL A 608 3.02 -19.45 6.22
N PHE A 609 2.66 -20.25 7.24
CA PHE A 609 1.36 -20.18 7.88
C PHE A 609 1.41 -20.70 9.33
N PRO A 610 0.46 -20.31 10.18
CA PRO A 610 0.41 -20.77 11.57
C PRO A 610 -0.19 -22.19 11.68
N VAL A 611 0.32 -22.95 12.65
CA VAL A 611 -0.26 -24.22 13.10
C VAL A 611 -0.57 -24.15 14.58
N ALA A 612 -1.62 -24.86 15.00
CA ALA A 612 -2.00 -24.95 16.40
C ALA A 612 -1.07 -25.88 17.17
N GLY A 613 -0.83 -25.58 18.44
CA GLY A 613 0.01 -26.37 19.34
C GLY A 613 1.50 -26.02 19.22
N GLN A 614 2.20 -26.05 20.35
CA GLN A 614 3.64 -25.76 20.42
C GLN A 614 4.43 -26.88 19.75
N GLN A 615 5.35 -26.49 18.91
CA GLN A 615 6.25 -27.39 18.18
C GLN A 615 7.69 -26.87 18.26
N PRO A 616 8.68 -27.73 18.45
CA PRO A 616 10.07 -27.28 18.55
C PRO A 616 10.55 -26.70 17.19
N ARG A 617 11.31 -25.64 17.25
CA ARG A 617 11.91 -25.02 16.05
C ARG A 617 12.75 -26.04 15.27
N GLY A 618 12.62 -26.04 13.96
CA GLY A 618 13.31 -27.00 13.07
C GLY A 618 12.60 -28.35 12.93
N ALA A 619 11.54 -28.64 13.71
CA ALA A 619 10.78 -29.87 13.56
C ALA A 619 10.13 -29.94 12.18
N ARG A 620 10.15 -31.13 11.55
CA ARG A 620 9.45 -31.42 10.31
C ARG A 620 8.11 -32.09 10.64
N LEU A 621 7.06 -31.54 10.07
CA LEU A 621 5.68 -31.93 10.37
C LEU A 621 4.91 -32.19 9.08
N ARG A 622 3.95 -33.13 9.14
CA ARG A 622 2.87 -33.20 8.17
C ARG A 622 1.64 -32.48 8.74
N VAL A 623 1.11 -31.58 7.96
CA VAL A 623 0.04 -30.67 8.40
C VAL A 623 -1.12 -30.77 7.43
N LYS A 624 -2.34 -30.89 7.96
CA LYS A 624 -3.58 -30.74 7.22
C LYS A 624 -3.97 -29.28 7.17
N LEU A 625 -4.24 -28.79 5.98
CA LEU A 625 -4.70 -27.41 5.75
C LEU A 625 -6.18 -27.26 6.12
N GLY A 626 -6.52 -26.15 6.73
CA GLY A 626 -7.89 -25.71 6.98
C GLY A 626 -8.49 -25.01 5.77
N GLU A 627 -9.54 -24.24 6.03
CA GLU A 627 -10.17 -23.38 5.04
C GLU A 627 -9.20 -22.29 4.57
N ILE A 628 -9.20 -22.03 3.28
CA ILE A 628 -8.39 -20.97 2.64
C ILE A 628 -9.26 -19.73 2.51
N ASP A 629 -8.80 -18.62 3.07
CA ASP A 629 -9.38 -17.29 2.90
C ASP A 629 -8.53 -16.50 1.88
N GLU A 630 -9.07 -16.36 0.66
CA GLU A 630 -8.40 -15.65 -0.43
C GLU A 630 -8.42 -14.11 -0.26
N ILE A 631 -9.35 -13.58 0.56
CA ILE A 631 -9.40 -12.13 0.87
C ILE A 631 -8.38 -11.80 1.97
N ALA A 632 -8.37 -12.56 3.05
CA ALA A 632 -7.37 -12.38 4.11
C ALA A 632 -5.98 -12.90 3.71
N LEU A 633 -5.87 -13.65 2.62
CA LEU A 633 -4.68 -14.41 2.21
C LEU A 633 -4.20 -15.36 3.30
N ASP A 634 -5.13 -16.02 3.98
CA ASP A 634 -4.82 -16.81 5.16
C ASP A 634 -5.22 -18.27 5.00
N VAL A 635 -4.47 -19.11 5.69
CA VAL A 635 -4.73 -20.53 5.87
C VAL A 635 -4.10 -20.98 7.18
N HIS A 636 -4.79 -21.81 7.93
CA HIS A 636 -4.30 -22.40 9.16
C HIS A 636 -4.07 -23.90 8.97
N GLY A 637 -3.13 -24.46 9.71
CA GLY A 637 -2.83 -25.87 9.65
C GLY A 637 -3.08 -26.59 10.97
N THR A 638 -3.41 -27.88 10.86
CA THR A 638 -3.50 -28.81 12.00
C THR A 638 -2.43 -29.87 11.83
N VAL A 639 -1.59 -30.06 12.83
CA VAL A 639 -0.52 -31.06 12.81
C VAL A 639 -1.12 -32.46 12.82
N LEU A 640 -0.78 -33.27 11.85
CA LEU A 640 -1.17 -34.68 11.76
C LEU A 640 -0.13 -35.57 12.41
N GLU A 641 1.12 -35.42 12.01
CA GLU A 641 2.23 -36.23 12.52
C GLU A 641 3.56 -35.44 12.48
N ARG A 642 4.52 -35.87 13.28
CA ARG A 642 5.89 -35.42 13.26
C ARG A 642 6.73 -36.35 12.40
N LEU A 643 7.46 -35.80 11.41
CA LEU A 643 8.20 -36.58 10.40
C LEU A 643 9.66 -36.81 10.80
N ASP A 644 10.23 -35.98 11.67
CA ASP A 644 11.58 -36.16 12.19
C ASP A 644 11.60 -37.06 13.44
N VAL A 645 12.59 -37.94 13.53
CA VAL A 645 12.85 -38.72 14.76
C VAL A 645 13.43 -37.76 15.80
N PRO A 646 13.00 -37.77 17.07
CA PRO A 646 13.58 -36.92 18.07
C PRO A 646 15.08 -37.25 18.24
N ASP A 647 15.95 -36.44 17.64
CA ASP A 647 17.38 -36.45 17.94
C ASP A 647 17.60 -35.65 19.23
N THR A 648 18.10 -36.30 20.27
CA THR A 648 18.30 -35.73 21.59
C THR A 648 19.46 -34.71 21.65
N ASP A 649 20.16 -34.50 20.50
CA ASP A 649 21.34 -33.64 20.39
C ASP A 649 21.30 -32.67 19.18
N ALA A 650 20.12 -32.24 18.73
CA ALA A 650 20.08 -31.20 17.71
C ALA A 650 20.60 -29.88 18.26
N ALA A 651 21.90 -29.63 18.07
CA ALA A 651 22.52 -28.34 18.19
C ALA A 651 21.68 -27.31 17.38
N GLU A 652 21.52 -26.11 17.94
CA GLU A 652 20.96 -24.94 17.27
C GLU A 652 21.50 -24.86 15.85
N GLY A 653 20.68 -25.20 14.86
CA GLY A 653 21.02 -24.97 13.45
C GLY A 653 21.33 -23.51 13.27
N PRO A 654 22.28 -23.14 12.40
CA PRO A 654 22.66 -21.74 12.21
C PRO A 654 21.42 -20.92 11.95
N ALA A 655 21.27 -19.85 12.72
CA ALA A 655 20.24 -18.85 12.48
C ALA A 655 20.26 -18.51 10.99
N ASP A 656 19.13 -18.69 10.31
CA ASP A 656 18.98 -18.29 8.92
C ASP A 656 19.52 -16.86 8.83
N ASP A 657 20.53 -16.67 7.99
CA ASP A 657 21.03 -15.36 7.65
C ASP A 657 19.87 -14.72 6.86
N ALA A 658 19.07 -13.94 7.57
CA ALA A 658 17.89 -13.30 7.00
C ALA A 658 18.38 -12.31 5.93
N GLY A 659 18.61 -12.83 4.73
CA GLY A 659 18.57 -12.03 3.53
C GLY A 659 17.19 -11.37 3.49
N GLU A 660 17.15 -10.13 3.19
CA GLU A 660 16.11 -9.09 3.28
C GLU A 660 14.66 -9.44 2.87
N GLU A 661 14.33 -10.69 2.65
CA GLU A 661 12.96 -11.17 2.43
C GLU A 661 12.38 -11.55 3.79
N GLU A 662 11.67 -10.62 4.43
CA GLU A 662 10.78 -10.95 5.53
C GLU A 662 9.72 -11.92 4.97
N ASP A 663 9.59 -13.09 5.59
CA ASP A 663 8.53 -14.05 5.23
C ASP A 663 7.18 -13.32 5.31
N VAL A 664 6.47 -13.23 4.20
CA VAL A 664 5.15 -12.61 4.15
C VAL A 664 4.18 -13.51 4.90
N VAL A 665 3.86 -13.14 6.12
CA VAL A 665 2.80 -13.77 6.90
C VAL A 665 1.53 -13.01 6.64
N ALA A 666 0.44 -13.73 6.36
CA ALA A 666 -0.88 -13.12 6.26
C ALA A 666 -1.20 -12.42 7.58
N GLY A 667 -1.66 -11.19 7.46
CA GLY A 667 -2.18 -10.41 8.57
C GLY A 667 -3.56 -9.86 8.22
N PRO A 668 -4.36 -9.46 9.21
CA PRO A 668 -5.66 -8.89 8.94
C PRO A 668 -5.51 -7.64 8.06
N ILE A 669 -6.37 -7.55 7.04
CA ILE A 669 -6.42 -6.37 6.17
C ILE A 669 -6.82 -5.17 7.02
N ALA A 670 -5.94 -4.19 7.15
CA ALA A 670 -6.25 -2.96 7.85
C ALA A 670 -7.28 -2.16 7.04
N ILE A 671 -8.46 -1.97 7.64
CA ILE A 671 -9.53 -1.14 7.07
C ILE A 671 -9.72 0.11 7.93
N ALA A 672 -10.18 1.19 7.33
CA ALA A 672 -10.39 2.47 7.99
C ALA A 672 -11.84 2.68 8.47
N VAL A 673 -12.67 1.65 8.41
CA VAL A 673 -14.05 1.72 8.91
C VAL A 673 -14.05 1.59 10.44
N ASP A 674 -14.56 2.64 11.10
CA ASP A 674 -14.70 2.71 12.54
C ASP A 674 -16.16 2.53 12.92
N LEU A 675 -16.45 1.47 13.67
CA LEU A 675 -17.81 1.19 14.10
C LEU A 675 -18.33 2.13 15.20
N ASP A 676 -17.45 2.88 15.86
CA ASP A 676 -17.85 3.87 16.87
C ASP A 676 -18.27 5.22 16.28
N ASP A 677 -18.08 5.44 14.98
CA ASP A 677 -18.40 6.70 14.30
C ASP A 677 -19.90 6.96 14.05
N ALA A 678 -20.81 6.04 14.31
CA ALA A 678 -22.24 6.28 14.12
C ALA A 678 -22.81 7.14 15.27
N GLU A 679 -23.41 8.27 14.93
CA GLU A 679 -24.32 8.95 15.86
C GLU A 679 -25.37 7.91 16.37
N PRO A 680 -25.67 7.87 17.67
CA PRO A 680 -26.74 7.01 18.14
C PRO A 680 -28.03 7.37 17.36
N PRO A 681 -28.84 6.39 16.94
CA PRO A 681 -30.08 6.67 16.23
C PRO A 681 -30.89 7.64 17.05
N ALA A 682 -31.33 8.75 16.43
CA ALA A 682 -32.19 9.73 17.07
C ALA A 682 -33.33 8.94 17.71
N ALA A 683 -33.45 9.02 19.05
CA ALA A 683 -34.42 8.30 19.79
C ALA A 683 -35.79 8.48 19.14
N ALA A 684 -36.37 7.39 18.68
CA ALA A 684 -37.73 7.40 18.17
C ALA A 684 -38.63 8.02 19.24
N PRO A 685 -39.58 8.91 18.89
CA PRO A 685 -40.52 9.43 19.85
C PRO A 685 -41.19 8.24 20.52
N ALA A 686 -41.13 8.19 21.87
CA ALA A 686 -41.68 7.11 22.66
C ALA A 686 -43.16 6.89 22.26
N PRO A 687 -43.60 5.64 22.04
CA PRO A 687 -44.99 5.38 21.74
C PRO A 687 -45.82 5.87 22.89
N ALA A 688 -46.87 6.61 22.59
CA ALA A 688 -47.86 7.06 23.57
C ALA A 688 -48.36 5.86 24.34
N GLY A 689 -48.10 5.84 25.65
CA GLY A 689 -48.52 4.78 26.53
C GLY A 689 -50.02 4.61 26.47
N THR A 690 -50.48 3.41 26.22
CA THR A 690 -51.88 2.97 26.36
C THR A 690 -52.29 3.15 27.83
N PRO A 691 -53.42 3.80 28.13
CA PRO A 691 -53.91 3.89 29.50
C PRO A 691 -54.47 2.53 29.95
N ALA A 692 -54.03 2.03 31.09
CA ALA A 692 -54.69 1.00 31.85
C ALA A 692 -55.55 1.63 32.93
#